data_80f7872aad364848fe8412684c22b25b
#
_entry.id   80f7872aad364848fe8412684c22b25b
#
_cell.length_a   1.000
_cell.length_b   1.000
_cell.length_c   1.000
_cell.angle_alpha   90.00
_cell.angle_beta   90.00
_cell.angle_gamma   90.00
#
_symmetry.space_group_name_H-M   'P 1'
#
loop_
_entity.id
_entity.type
_entity.pdbx_description
1 polymer ?
#
loop_
_entity_poly.entity_id
_entity_poly.type
_entity_poly.pdbx_seq_one_letter_code
_entity_poly.pdbx_strand_id
1 'polypeptide(L)'
;MSKTSSNSVAPSTHPAFDLVRQQFIPALSTTVFEYRHKKTNAVHYHLGNQNPEKVFLVAFRTQPMDSKGTAHILEHTALCGSKKYPVRDPFFSMIRRSLNTFMNAFTAADWTAYPFATQNDKDFNNLLSVYLDAAFHANLNPLDFAQEGIRIELENDRPMYKGIVFNEMKGAMSAATDQLYHKLAHHLYPKTTYHYNSGGDPNDIPDLSYEQLKAFYQSHYHPSNAVLMSFGDFDVTEFHAQVESQALQDFEHGNTIHSVPEQRLSQPIQVVESYAVDEDDLSEKTYHVMAWLLPEMTNIKLRLAMRLVEGILLENSASPLRQYLETSGLGQSTGPMLGVDDSNFEMTFYCGIQGSEADRAEQFEQGTLEILKNVASKPIDPSQIEAILHQIELHQREIGGDGTPYGLSLILNGLGAAIHHGDPVAVWDVDQALSQIREDLQDPMWLSNLIQTYLIDNPHRVRMTLIPDQNISAQEQAAEQARLDQINEKLTDADRAQLIEQAEALKQRQATEDDLSLLPKVGLEDIPADLKHIEPINTTIQLANRETPVKLYHAGTNGLFYQQVLIELPDDVVQSPYLGILALLMGEVGAGDDDYLTLQQRQTEISGGVGMGVSLRSQVDDANEISALLTLTTKALNRNPDAMQLLQHAFCNIRLDEKSRILELLQQRKARWQARLSNAGHAYAMQTASRNMSAYAKRDYHVTGLPALQWLSKLIDDIRDNDVSYTQFIEQIQSLQQRILNQPKQFLLVCEKEFSDELLHKLADVWSKNAVDTETAPLAVPSFETNNQDQAWLIQSNVQFCASVYPAVAIDHPDAAVMTILGPYLRDGFLHQAIREQGGAYGGGAGYDANACAFRFFSYRDPRMSETFADFERSIDWLMNHDAKPHQIEEAILGVISSMDKPGSPAGEAITSCYANFHKRGRAFRQAFRQRILEVSIEDLRRVTAQYLVD
;
A
#
# COMPACT_ATOMS: atom_id res chain seq x y z
N MET A 1 -25.40 13.51 -27.43
CA MET A 1 -25.86 14.68 -26.64
C MET A 1 -27.32 14.48 -26.30
N SER A 2 -27.59 13.89 -25.15
CA SER A 2 -28.95 13.85 -24.58
C SER A 2 -28.86 14.61 -23.25
N LYS A 3 -29.39 15.82 -23.23
CA LYS A 3 -29.55 16.61 -22.03
C LYS A 3 -30.64 15.96 -21.16
N THR A 4 -30.27 15.08 -20.27
CA THR A 4 -31.09 14.77 -19.10
C THR A 4 -30.80 15.82 -18.03
N SER A 5 -31.56 16.91 -18.08
CA SER A 5 -31.72 17.81 -16.93
C SER A 5 -32.45 17.01 -15.84
N SER A 6 -31.69 16.38 -14.95
CA SER A 6 -32.28 15.97 -13.68
C SER A 6 -32.60 17.24 -12.90
N ASN A 7 -33.88 17.51 -12.69
CA ASN A 7 -34.35 18.41 -11.64
C ASN A 7 -33.88 17.82 -10.30
N SER A 8 -32.68 18.14 -9.87
CA SER A 8 -32.22 17.83 -8.53
C SER A 8 -33.02 18.73 -7.56
N VAL A 9 -33.96 18.12 -6.88
CA VAL A 9 -34.51 18.70 -5.64
C VAL A 9 -33.28 19.05 -4.78
N ALA A 10 -33.20 20.28 -4.30
CA ALA A 10 -32.12 20.65 -3.38
C ALA A 10 -32.09 19.63 -2.22
N PRO A 11 -30.94 19.03 -1.90
CA PRO A 11 -30.88 18.03 -0.84
C PRO A 11 -31.42 18.64 0.45
N SER A 12 -32.26 17.89 1.16
CA SER A 12 -32.75 18.28 2.48
C SER A 12 -31.52 18.43 3.38
N THR A 13 -31.40 19.57 4.09
CA THR A 13 -30.29 19.84 4.99
C THR A 13 -30.73 19.70 6.44
N HIS A 14 -29.90 19.06 7.26
CA HIS A 14 -30.16 19.03 8.70
C HIS A 14 -30.06 20.45 9.30
N PRO A 15 -30.93 20.86 10.24
CA PRO A 15 -30.99 22.24 10.77
C PRO A 15 -29.68 22.77 11.36
N ALA A 16 -28.79 21.89 11.86
CA ALA A 16 -27.49 22.27 12.43
C ALA A 16 -26.42 22.57 11.37
N PHE A 17 -26.67 22.28 10.08
CA PHE A 17 -25.72 22.49 9.00
C PHE A 17 -26.23 23.46 7.93
N ASP A 18 -25.34 24.23 7.36
CA ASP A 18 -25.58 25.01 6.15
C ASP A 18 -24.91 24.36 4.94
N LEU A 19 -25.64 24.21 3.83
CA LEU A 19 -25.06 23.85 2.54
C LEU A 19 -24.37 25.10 1.96
N VAL A 20 -23.04 25.04 1.83
CA VAL A 20 -22.21 26.13 1.32
C VAL A 20 -22.06 26.06 -0.20
N ARG A 21 -21.86 24.85 -0.73
CA ARG A 21 -21.60 24.62 -2.16
C ARG A 21 -22.10 23.26 -2.60
N GLN A 22 -22.56 23.19 -3.87
CA GLN A 22 -22.83 21.96 -4.59
C GLN A 22 -22.21 22.06 -5.99
N GLN A 23 -21.41 21.07 -6.39
CA GLN A 23 -20.76 21.04 -7.69
C GLN A 23 -20.71 19.61 -8.24
N PHE A 24 -21.18 19.42 -9.47
CA PHE A 24 -21.02 18.15 -10.18
C PHE A 24 -19.68 18.13 -10.92
N ILE A 25 -18.92 17.06 -10.76
CA ILE A 25 -17.61 16.83 -11.40
C ILE A 25 -17.78 15.73 -12.44
N PRO A 26 -17.86 16.08 -13.73
CA PRO A 26 -18.13 15.11 -14.80
C PRO A 26 -17.07 14.01 -14.90
N ALA A 27 -15.80 14.37 -14.76
CA ALA A 27 -14.67 13.44 -14.84
C ALA A 27 -14.73 12.31 -13.78
N LEU A 28 -15.38 12.55 -12.64
CA LEU A 28 -15.56 11.58 -11.55
C LEU A 28 -16.98 11.00 -11.46
N SER A 29 -17.91 11.50 -12.29
CA SER A 29 -19.35 11.19 -12.17
C SER A 29 -19.89 11.39 -10.75
N THR A 30 -19.41 12.41 -10.04
CA THR A 30 -19.64 12.62 -8.59
C THR A 30 -20.11 14.06 -8.36
N THR A 31 -21.10 14.22 -7.46
CA THR A 31 -21.52 15.55 -6.99
C THR A 31 -20.88 15.81 -5.63
N VAL A 32 -20.11 16.88 -5.51
CA VAL A 32 -19.53 17.31 -4.23
C VAL A 32 -20.46 18.30 -3.58
N PHE A 33 -20.74 18.07 -2.30
CA PHE A 33 -21.48 18.96 -1.42
C PHE A 33 -20.56 19.42 -0.28
N GLU A 34 -20.47 20.71 -0.02
CA GLU A 34 -19.77 21.30 1.11
C GLU A 34 -20.79 21.79 2.12
N TYR A 35 -20.69 21.30 3.35
CA TYR A 35 -21.51 21.73 4.48
C TYR A 35 -20.67 22.34 5.59
N ARG A 36 -21.26 23.24 6.36
CA ARG A 36 -20.67 23.80 7.59
C ARG A 36 -21.63 23.66 8.75
N HIS A 37 -21.11 23.12 9.84
CA HIS A 37 -21.83 23.06 11.11
C HIS A 37 -21.92 24.47 11.74
N LYS A 38 -23.14 24.91 12.06
CA LYS A 38 -23.43 26.31 12.50
C LYS A 38 -22.73 26.69 13.81
N LYS A 39 -22.66 25.75 14.77
CA LYS A 39 -22.15 26.00 16.10
C LYS A 39 -20.62 25.91 16.17
N THR A 40 -20.03 24.87 15.62
CA THR A 40 -18.58 24.61 15.73
C THR A 40 -17.78 25.04 14.53
N ASN A 41 -18.44 25.40 13.40
CA ASN A 41 -17.81 25.64 12.10
C ASN A 41 -17.08 24.42 11.49
N ALA A 42 -17.34 23.19 12.01
CA ALA A 42 -16.82 21.96 11.41
C ALA A 42 -17.24 21.85 9.94
N VAL A 43 -16.33 21.42 9.07
CA VAL A 43 -16.57 21.29 7.62
C VAL A 43 -16.83 19.83 7.30
N HIS A 44 -17.86 19.58 6.48
CA HIS A 44 -18.13 18.27 5.92
C HIS A 44 -18.20 18.36 4.39
N TYR A 45 -17.39 17.55 3.71
CA TYR A 45 -17.46 17.33 2.27
C TYR A 45 -18.08 15.97 2.00
N HIS A 46 -19.21 15.95 1.26
CA HIS A 46 -19.83 14.72 0.81
C HIS A 46 -19.66 14.56 -0.70
N LEU A 47 -19.08 13.44 -1.10
CA LEU A 47 -18.91 13.03 -2.51
C LEU A 47 -20.04 12.06 -2.87
N GLY A 48 -21.16 12.60 -3.35
CA GLY A 48 -22.33 11.84 -3.75
C GLY A 48 -22.11 11.09 -5.05
N ASN A 49 -22.14 9.77 -4.99
CA ASN A 49 -21.87 8.86 -6.11
C ASN A 49 -22.76 7.62 -5.99
N GLN A 50 -23.12 6.99 -7.11
CA GLN A 50 -23.98 5.78 -7.13
C GLN A 50 -23.20 4.48 -6.78
N ASN A 51 -21.96 4.57 -6.33
CA ASN A 51 -21.20 3.43 -5.85
C ASN A 51 -21.88 2.89 -4.57
N PRO A 52 -22.12 1.56 -4.47
CA PRO A 52 -22.73 0.96 -3.28
C PRO A 52 -21.81 1.03 -2.04
N GLU A 53 -20.52 1.24 -2.22
CA GLU A 53 -19.59 1.39 -1.10
C GLU A 53 -19.72 2.79 -0.49
N LYS A 54 -19.88 2.83 0.82
CA LYS A 54 -19.97 4.04 1.62
C LYS A 54 -18.69 4.23 2.40
N VAL A 55 -18.14 5.42 2.37
CA VAL A 55 -16.91 5.77 3.08
C VAL A 55 -17.15 6.96 3.99
N PHE A 56 -16.57 6.91 5.16
CA PHE A 56 -16.49 8.03 6.08
C PHE A 56 -15.04 8.22 6.53
N LEU A 57 -14.66 9.46 6.76
CA LEU A 57 -13.39 9.86 7.36
C LEU A 57 -13.61 11.11 8.20
N VAL A 58 -13.07 11.10 9.44
CA VAL A 58 -12.82 12.31 10.21
C VAL A 58 -11.34 12.50 10.39
N ALA A 59 -10.83 13.69 10.06
CA ALA A 59 -9.43 14.06 10.24
C ALA A 59 -9.29 15.28 11.13
N PHE A 60 -8.27 15.27 11.98
CA PHE A 60 -7.89 16.39 12.84
C PHE A 60 -6.53 16.94 12.40
N ARG A 61 -6.34 18.24 12.45
CA ARG A 61 -5.03 18.86 12.30
C ARG A 61 -4.22 18.60 13.55
N THR A 62 -3.20 17.76 13.43
CA THR A 62 -2.33 17.34 14.54
C THR A 62 -0.89 17.71 14.19
N GLN A 63 -0.40 18.81 14.74
CA GLN A 63 0.93 19.36 14.44
C GLN A 63 1.85 19.18 15.66
N PRO A 64 2.55 18.03 15.80
CA PRO A 64 3.51 17.85 16.87
C PRO A 64 4.71 18.79 16.70
N MET A 65 5.26 19.27 17.81
CA MET A 65 6.46 20.11 17.84
C MET A 65 7.60 19.43 18.60
N ASP A 66 7.58 18.11 18.64
CA ASP A 66 8.64 17.21 19.10
C ASP A 66 8.49 15.83 18.45
N SER A 67 9.51 14.98 18.57
CA SER A 67 9.51 13.61 18.01
C SER A 67 9.11 12.54 19.03
N LYS A 68 8.31 12.88 20.06
CA LYS A 68 7.84 11.92 21.07
C LYS A 68 6.71 11.01 20.59
N GLY A 69 6.25 11.14 19.34
CA GLY A 69 5.17 10.32 18.80
C GLY A 69 3.79 10.59 19.41
N THR A 70 3.57 11.80 19.95
CA THR A 70 2.33 12.14 20.66
C THR A 70 1.10 11.94 19.78
N ALA A 71 1.15 12.34 18.50
CA ALA A 71 0.04 12.19 17.56
C ALA A 71 -0.25 10.70 17.26
N HIS A 72 0.78 9.89 17.06
CA HIS A 72 0.67 8.45 16.76
C HIS A 72 0.19 7.64 17.98
N ILE A 73 0.77 7.89 19.15
CA ILE A 73 0.32 7.22 20.39
C ILE A 73 -1.12 7.63 20.72
N LEU A 74 -1.51 8.88 20.43
CA LEU A 74 -2.90 9.32 20.60
C LEU A 74 -3.84 8.64 19.60
N GLU A 75 -3.42 8.42 18.35
CA GLU A 75 -4.18 7.65 17.36
C GLU A 75 -4.58 6.28 17.93
N HIS A 76 -3.59 5.53 18.47
CA HIS A 76 -3.83 4.22 19.08
C HIS A 76 -4.73 4.33 20.33
N THR A 77 -4.40 5.23 21.24
CA THR A 77 -5.11 5.32 22.53
C THR A 77 -6.53 5.87 22.42
N ALA A 78 -6.82 6.69 21.41
CA ALA A 78 -8.19 7.17 21.16
C ALA A 78 -9.14 6.03 20.78
N LEU A 79 -8.61 4.98 20.16
CA LEU A 79 -9.36 3.77 19.79
C LEU A 79 -9.50 2.73 20.91
N CYS A 80 -8.92 3.00 22.10
CA CYS A 80 -8.94 2.09 23.27
C CYS A 80 -10.10 2.37 24.24
N GLY A 81 -11.27 2.79 23.72
CA GLY A 81 -12.48 3.03 24.51
C GLY A 81 -12.86 4.49 24.64
N SER A 82 -14.16 4.70 24.68
CA SER A 82 -14.78 6.02 24.64
C SER A 82 -15.98 6.12 25.61
N LYS A 83 -16.58 7.28 25.70
CA LYS A 83 -17.67 7.58 26.66
C LYS A 83 -18.87 6.65 26.50
N LYS A 84 -19.32 6.43 25.27
CA LYS A 84 -20.45 5.55 24.95
C LYS A 84 -20.05 4.07 24.88
N TYR A 85 -18.82 3.81 24.45
CA TYR A 85 -18.27 2.46 24.25
C TYR A 85 -17.04 2.24 25.16
N PRO A 86 -17.26 2.10 26.50
CA PRO A 86 -16.18 1.99 27.48
C PRO A 86 -15.56 0.57 27.53
N VAL A 87 -15.43 -0.09 26.40
CA VAL A 87 -14.72 -1.36 26.23
C VAL A 87 -13.26 -1.08 25.95
N ARG A 88 -12.38 -2.02 26.31
CA ARG A 88 -10.92 -1.81 26.22
C ARG A 88 -10.43 -1.66 24.76
N ASP A 89 -11.05 -2.38 23.85
CA ASP A 89 -10.61 -2.44 22.44
C ASP A 89 -11.81 -2.49 21.48
N PRO A 90 -12.55 -1.38 21.35
CA PRO A 90 -13.71 -1.31 20.48
C PRO A 90 -13.32 -1.40 18.99
N PHE A 91 -12.12 -0.92 18.59
CA PHE A 91 -11.68 -0.90 17.21
C PHE A 91 -11.48 -2.33 16.68
N PHE A 92 -10.61 -3.14 17.29
CA PHE A 92 -10.39 -4.53 16.86
C PHE A 92 -11.64 -5.39 17.05
N SER A 93 -12.47 -5.08 18.07
CA SER A 93 -13.76 -5.73 18.25
C SER A 93 -14.71 -5.45 17.08
N MET A 94 -14.76 -4.20 16.60
CA MET A 94 -15.61 -3.83 15.45
C MET A 94 -15.11 -4.43 14.14
N ILE A 95 -13.81 -4.57 13.91
CA ILE A 95 -13.27 -5.28 12.72
C ILE A 95 -13.90 -6.68 12.59
N ARG A 96 -14.14 -7.37 13.70
CA ARG A 96 -14.68 -8.73 13.73
C ARG A 96 -16.23 -8.77 13.64
N ARG A 97 -16.91 -7.70 14.02
CA ARG A 97 -18.38 -7.62 14.20
C ARG A 97 -19.06 -6.78 13.14
N SER A 98 -18.38 -6.55 12.04
CA SER A 98 -18.73 -5.62 11.00
C SER A 98 -18.59 -6.29 9.63
N LEU A 99 -19.28 -5.76 8.64
CA LEU A 99 -19.12 -6.09 7.22
C LEU A 99 -18.27 -5.02 6.51
N ASN A 100 -17.29 -4.47 7.23
CA ASN A 100 -16.42 -3.45 6.70
C ASN A 100 -15.61 -3.95 5.51
N THR A 101 -15.39 -3.09 4.52
CA THR A 101 -14.45 -3.30 3.42
C THR A 101 -13.11 -2.65 3.69
N PHE A 102 -13.10 -1.71 4.67
CA PHE A 102 -11.92 -1.03 5.16
C PHE A 102 -12.18 -0.44 6.56
N MET A 103 -11.25 -0.63 7.47
CA MET A 103 -11.17 0.06 8.76
C MET A 103 -9.71 0.32 9.09
N ASN A 104 -9.37 1.55 9.44
CA ASN A 104 -8.02 1.92 9.85
C ASN A 104 -8.02 3.27 10.60
N ALA A 105 -6.83 3.67 11.05
CA ALA A 105 -6.49 5.04 11.41
C ALA A 105 -5.16 5.41 10.75
N PHE A 106 -4.89 6.69 10.56
CA PHE A 106 -3.69 7.20 9.91
C PHE A 106 -3.14 8.39 10.68
N THR A 107 -1.84 8.39 10.95
CA THR A 107 -1.10 9.56 11.41
C THR A 107 -0.10 9.99 10.33
N ALA A 108 -0.32 11.17 9.78
CA ALA A 108 0.61 11.85 8.88
C ALA A 108 1.47 12.87 9.64
N ALA A 109 2.23 13.67 8.92
CA ALA A 109 3.12 14.65 9.56
C ALA A 109 2.37 15.74 10.35
N ASP A 110 1.15 16.10 9.93
CA ASP A 110 0.38 17.22 10.50
C ASP A 110 -1.14 16.99 10.59
N TRP A 111 -1.58 15.77 10.34
CA TRP A 111 -2.97 15.36 10.57
C TRP A 111 -3.08 13.90 11.00
N THR A 112 -4.16 13.59 11.72
CA THR A 112 -4.55 12.23 12.10
C THR A 112 -5.99 11.98 11.66
N ALA A 113 -6.26 10.86 11.00
CA ALA A 113 -7.57 10.54 10.44
C ALA A 113 -8.05 9.13 10.77
N TYR A 114 -9.37 9.01 10.87
CA TYR A 114 -10.08 7.77 11.21
C TYR A 114 -11.06 7.42 10.09
N PRO A 115 -10.64 6.65 9.07
CA PRO A 115 -11.49 6.21 7.97
C PRO A 115 -12.09 4.83 8.19
N PHE A 116 -13.29 4.63 7.62
CA PHE A 116 -13.84 3.30 7.39
C PHE A 116 -14.65 3.27 6.08
N ALA A 117 -14.87 2.06 5.55
CA ALA A 117 -15.73 1.80 4.40
C ALA A 117 -16.54 0.52 4.59
N THR A 118 -17.76 0.51 4.07
CA THR A 118 -18.66 -0.66 4.06
C THR A 118 -19.71 -0.53 2.97
N GLN A 119 -20.30 -1.66 2.53
CA GLN A 119 -21.45 -1.66 1.61
C GLN A 119 -22.80 -1.79 2.31
N ASN A 120 -22.79 -2.06 3.62
CA ASN A 120 -23.99 -2.33 4.41
C ASN A 120 -24.44 -1.07 5.18
N ASP A 121 -25.71 -0.67 5.06
CA ASP A 121 -26.26 0.54 5.71
C ASP A 121 -26.28 0.47 7.23
N LYS A 122 -26.65 -0.67 7.79
CA LYS A 122 -26.65 -0.91 9.23
C LYS A 122 -25.21 -0.81 9.78
N ASP A 123 -24.29 -1.42 9.08
CA ASP A 123 -22.88 -1.42 9.44
C ASP A 123 -22.28 -0.01 9.35
N PHE A 124 -22.62 0.76 8.31
CA PHE A 124 -22.18 2.15 8.16
C PHE A 124 -22.58 2.99 9.39
N ASN A 125 -23.84 2.88 9.82
CA ASN A 125 -24.33 3.63 10.99
C ASN A 125 -23.68 3.15 12.30
N ASN A 126 -23.42 1.84 12.42
CA ASN A 126 -22.72 1.25 13.56
C ASN A 126 -21.27 1.78 13.66
N LEU A 127 -20.51 1.69 12.56
CA LEU A 127 -19.13 2.15 12.49
C LEU A 127 -19.04 3.66 12.69
N LEU A 128 -19.93 4.44 12.08
CA LEU A 128 -20.00 5.88 12.29
C LEU A 128 -20.16 6.23 13.76
N SER A 129 -21.06 5.51 14.48
CA SER A 129 -21.27 5.73 15.91
C SER A 129 -20.02 5.46 16.73
N VAL A 130 -19.31 4.36 16.46
CA VAL A 130 -18.09 4.00 17.21
C VAL A 130 -16.96 4.97 16.91
N TYR A 131 -16.74 5.33 15.64
CA TYR A 131 -15.67 6.23 15.24
C TYR A 131 -15.87 7.66 15.74
N LEU A 132 -17.10 8.18 15.70
CA LEU A 132 -17.41 9.50 16.26
C LEU A 132 -17.16 9.55 17.76
N ASP A 133 -17.60 8.54 18.51
CA ASP A 133 -17.41 8.52 19.96
C ASP A 133 -15.92 8.34 20.32
N ALA A 134 -15.20 7.48 19.61
CA ALA A 134 -13.76 7.32 19.79
C ALA A 134 -12.98 8.61 19.50
N ALA A 135 -13.28 9.29 18.40
CA ALA A 135 -12.56 10.49 18.00
C ALA A 135 -12.85 11.69 18.93
N PHE A 136 -14.12 11.93 19.27
CA PHE A 136 -14.51 13.14 20.00
C PHE A 136 -14.67 12.95 21.51
N HIS A 137 -14.79 11.72 22.00
CA HIS A 137 -15.07 11.39 23.40
C HIS A 137 -14.21 10.24 23.93
N ALA A 138 -12.94 10.15 23.49
CA ALA A 138 -11.99 9.15 23.96
C ALA A 138 -11.80 9.20 25.47
N ASN A 139 -11.76 8.03 26.12
CA ASN A 139 -11.55 7.93 27.56
C ASN A 139 -10.09 8.18 27.98
N LEU A 140 -9.14 7.86 27.11
CA LEU A 140 -7.69 7.97 27.33
C LEU A 140 -7.26 7.38 28.68
N ASN A 141 -7.51 6.07 28.87
CA ASN A 141 -7.13 5.42 30.13
C ASN A 141 -5.59 5.38 30.27
N PRO A 142 -5.01 5.68 31.45
CA PRO A 142 -3.55 5.64 31.65
C PRO A 142 -2.93 4.27 31.36
N LEU A 143 -3.65 3.17 31.57
CA LEU A 143 -3.16 1.81 31.25
C LEU A 143 -3.14 1.55 29.75
N ASP A 144 -4.04 2.16 28.96
CA ASP A 144 -4.01 2.07 27.50
C ASP A 144 -2.83 2.87 26.92
N PHE A 145 -2.53 4.05 27.48
CA PHE A 145 -1.29 4.78 27.18
C PHE A 145 -0.04 3.95 27.51
N ALA A 146 0.00 3.27 28.65
CA ALA A 146 1.12 2.42 29.04
C ALA A 146 1.26 1.19 28.13
N GLN A 147 0.18 0.65 27.59
CA GLN A 147 0.19 -0.47 26.65
C GLN A 147 0.59 -0.02 25.24
N GLU A 148 -0.14 0.93 24.69
CA GLU A 148 0.02 1.35 23.30
C GLU A 148 1.25 2.24 23.08
N GLY A 149 1.51 3.18 23.97
CA GLY A 149 2.61 4.16 23.85
C GLY A 149 3.92 3.64 24.40
N ILE A 150 4.15 3.93 25.68
CA ILE A 150 5.41 3.66 26.37
C ILE A 150 5.20 3.43 27.86
N ARG A 151 5.93 2.51 28.45
CA ARG A 151 6.06 2.29 29.90
C ARG A 151 7.45 1.77 30.24
N ILE A 152 7.81 1.92 31.52
CA ILE A 152 8.92 1.19 32.13
C ILE A 152 8.36 -0.03 32.85
N GLU A 153 8.94 -1.19 32.59
CA GLU A 153 8.59 -2.45 33.26
C GLU A 153 9.86 -3.10 33.83
N LEU A 154 9.75 -3.77 34.97
CA LEU A 154 10.89 -4.44 35.61
C LEU A 154 10.95 -5.89 35.13
N GLU A 155 12.06 -6.25 34.41
CA GLU A 155 12.40 -7.63 34.08
C GLU A 155 13.65 -8.05 34.86
N ASN A 156 13.56 -9.11 35.66
CA ASN A 156 14.64 -9.52 36.53
C ASN A 156 15.21 -8.37 37.37
N ASP A 157 14.33 -7.55 37.92
CA ASP A 157 14.63 -6.36 38.72
C ASP A 157 15.35 -5.22 37.98
N ARG A 158 15.38 -5.22 36.65
CA ARG A 158 15.96 -4.18 35.81
C ARG A 158 14.88 -3.48 34.99
N PRO A 159 14.91 -2.15 34.88
CA PRO A 159 13.97 -1.42 34.07
C PRO A 159 14.20 -1.68 32.58
N MET A 160 13.09 -1.82 31.85
CA MET A 160 13.08 -1.91 30.38
C MET A 160 11.94 -1.06 29.82
N TYR A 161 12.13 -0.53 28.61
CA TYR A 161 11.06 0.14 27.89
C TYR A 161 10.16 -0.88 27.17
N LYS A 162 8.86 -0.70 27.31
CA LYS A 162 7.83 -1.48 26.59
C LYS A 162 6.72 -0.57 26.09
N GLY A 163 6.18 -0.88 24.94
CA GLY A 163 5.06 -0.18 24.30
C GLY A 163 4.88 -0.65 22.86
N ILE A 164 3.66 -0.66 22.36
CA ILE A 164 3.37 -1.12 21.00
C ILE A 164 3.96 -0.14 19.99
N VAL A 165 3.60 1.15 20.09
CA VAL A 165 4.14 2.21 19.19
C VAL A 165 5.66 2.34 19.33
N PHE A 166 6.20 2.22 20.55
CA PHE A 166 7.64 2.24 20.77
C PHE A 166 8.36 1.12 19.98
N ASN A 167 7.85 -0.12 20.04
CA ASN A 167 8.43 -1.26 19.32
C ASN A 167 8.20 -1.13 17.81
N GLU A 168 7.04 -0.62 17.39
CA GLU A 168 6.75 -0.35 16.00
C GLU A 168 7.75 0.64 15.39
N MET A 169 7.99 1.75 16.08
CA MET A 169 8.92 2.78 15.61
C MET A 169 10.38 2.29 15.65
N LYS A 170 10.77 1.45 16.61
CA LYS A 170 12.07 0.76 16.56
C LYS A 170 12.22 -0.06 15.27
N GLY A 171 11.18 -0.78 14.89
CA GLY A 171 11.15 -1.54 13.65
C GLY A 171 11.17 -0.67 12.41
N ALA A 172 10.38 0.39 12.36
CA ALA A 172 10.31 1.32 11.24
C ALA A 172 11.65 2.04 11.03
N MET A 173 12.21 2.62 12.10
CA MET A 173 13.48 3.36 12.04
C MET A 173 14.71 2.47 11.81
N SER A 174 14.58 1.15 11.72
CA SER A 174 15.64 0.26 11.26
C SER A 174 15.88 0.34 9.75
N ALA A 175 14.92 0.80 8.97
CA ALA A 175 15.06 0.89 7.51
C ALA A 175 15.84 2.15 7.11
N ALA A 176 16.85 1.98 6.24
CA ALA A 176 17.66 3.10 5.73
C ALA A 176 16.81 4.17 5.03
N THR A 177 15.74 3.75 4.34
CA THR A 177 14.82 4.66 3.63
C THR A 177 14.03 5.56 4.56
N ASP A 178 13.57 5.04 5.71
CA ASP A 178 12.84 5.82 6.70
C ASP A 178 13.80 6.79 7.42
N GLN A 179 15.02 6.35 7.75
CA GLN A 179 16.06 7.25 8.26
C GLN A 179 16.42 8.36 7.26
N LEU A 180 16.52 8.02 5.96
CA LEU A 180 16.78 8.99 4.89
C LEU A 180 15.71 10.08 4.87
N TYR A 181 14.43 9.70 4.89
CA TYR A 181 13.30 10.63 4.87
C TYR A 181 13.33 11.56 6.09
N HIS A 182 13.37 11.00 7.30
CA HIS A 182 13.29 11.79 8.54
C HIS A 182 14.51 12.71 8.72
N LYS A 183 15.72 12.22 8.43
CA LYS A 183 16.94 13.05 8.52
C LYS A 183 16.93 14.16 7.48
N LEU A 184 16.45 13.89 6.27
CA LEU A 184 16.31 14.92 5.24
C LEU A 184 15.27 15.97 5.64
N ALA A 185 14.10 15.54 6.15
CA ALA A 185 13.05 16.42 6.62
C ALA A 185 13.53 17.34 7.77
N HIS A 186 14.33 16.82 8.69
CA HIS A 186 14.94 17.59 9.77
C HIS A 186 15.74 18.80 9.25
N HIS A 187 16.46 18.63 8.14
CA HIS A 187 17.25 19.70 7.53
C HIS A 187 16.45 20.59 6.59
N LEU A 188 15.42 20.03 5.94
CA LEU A 188 14.57 20.75 4.98
C LEU A 188 13.55 21.66 5.68
N TYR A 189 13.09 21.26 6.89
CA TYR A 189 12.07 21.97 7.67
C TYR A 189 12.61 22.38 9.06
N PRO A 190 13.49 23.39 9.16
CA PRO A 190 14.14 23.71 10.43
C PRO A 190 13.22 24.29 11.52
N LYS A 191 12.00 24.70 11.22
CA LYS A 191 11.13 25.45 12.15
C LYS A 191 9.70 24.92 12.28
N THR A 192 9.17 24.21 11.30
CA THR A 192 7.79 23.76 11.28
C THR A 192 7.65 22.34 11.82
N THR A 193 6.40 21.87 11.95
CA THR A 193 6.07 20.51 12.42
C THR A 193 6.77 19.41 11.63
N TYR A 194 7.07 19.66 10.36
CA TYR A 194 7.71 18.69 9.45
C TYR A 194 9.18 18.41 9.79
N HIS A 195 9.77 19.21 10.70
CA HIS A 195 11.09 18.94 11.32
C HIS A 195 11.09 17.65 12.14
N TYR A 196 9.96 17.31 12.71
CA TYR A 196 9.80 16.25 13.69
C TYR A 196 9.21 14.97 13.07
N ASN A 197 9.52 13.84 13.69
CA ASN A 197 8.90 12.57 13.35
C ASN A 197 7.56 12.44 14.10
N SER A 198 6.44 12.64 13.40
CA SER A 198 5.09 12.54 13.99
C SER A 198 4.76 11.15 14.52
N GLY A 199 5.37 10.10 13.91
CA GLY A 199 5.27 8.71 14.37
C GLY A 199 6.03 8.46 15.68
N GLY A 200 7.05 9.27 15.95
CA GLY A 200 7.92 9.19 17.11
C GLY A 200 9.31 8.63 16.80
N ASP A 201 10.32 9.26 17.37
CA ASP A 201 11.67 8.70 17.38
C ASP A 201 11.82 7.79 18.61
N PRO A 202 12.36 6.56 18.49
CA PRO A 202 12.56 5.66 19.62
C PRO A 202 13.38 6.25 20.76
N ASN A 203 14.26 7.23 20.47
CA ASN A 203 15.03 7.93 21.50
C ASN A 203 14.19 8.95 22.28
N ASP A 204 13.14 9.53 21.67
CA ASP A 204 12.33 10.60 22.21
C ASP A 204 10.99 10.11 22.81
N ILE A 205 10.42 9.03 22.27
CA ILE A 205 9.17 8.42 22.76
C ILE A 205 9.18 8.19 24.28
N PRO A 206 10.29 7.71 24.92
CA PRO A 206 10.32 7.51 26.37
C PRO A 206 10.16 8.78 27.20
N ASP A 207 10.25 9.96 26.61
CA ASP A 207 10.05 11.26 27.28
C ASP A 207 8.60 11.77 27.21
N LEU A 208 7.68 11.03 26.57
CA LEU A 208 6.28 11.41 26.52
C LEU A 208 5.57 11.07 27.84
N SER A 209 4.94 12.06 28.45
CA SER A 209 4.07 11.83 29.60
C SER A 209 2.59 11.69 29.21
N TYR A 210 1.84 10.99 30.06
CA TYR A 210 0.38 10.85 29.90
C TYR A 210 -0.33 12.20 29.92
N GLU A 211 0.13 13.16 30.73
CA GLU A 211 -0.41 14.52 30.82
C GLU A 211 -0.20 15.29 29.51
N GLN A 212 0.95 15.11 28.85
CA GLN A 212 1.21 15.70 27.52
C GLN A 212 0.26 15.11 26.46
N LEU A 213 0.04 13.80 26.46
CA LEU A 213 -0.92 13.15 25.57
C LEU A 213 -2.33 13.72 25.75
N LYS A 214 -2.81 13.84 27.01
CA LYS A 214 -4.11 14.42 27.31
C LYS A 214 -4.24 15.88 26.86
N ALA A 215 -3.21 16.67 27.11
CA ALA A 215 -3.19 18.08 26.70
C ALA A 215 -3.24 18.21 25.17
N PHE A 216 -2.54 17.32 24.45
CA PHE A 216 -2.56 17.26 23.00
C PHE A 216 -3.96 16.89 22.46
N TYR A 217 -4.61 15.87 23.05
CA TYR A 217 -5.99 15.53 22.72
C TYR A 217 -6.94 16.70 22.89
N GLN A 218 -6.90 17.36 24.06
CA GLN A 218 -7.79 18.49 24.39
C GLN A 218 -7.60 19.69 23.45
N SER A 219 -6.39 19.89 22.92
CA SER A 219 -6.09 21.02 22.04
C SER A 219 -6.34 20.74 20.56
N HIS A 220 -6.27 19.47 20.13
CA HIS A 220 -6.32 19.10 18.71
C HIS A 220 -7.61 18.38 18.30
N TYR A 221 -8.23 17.56 19.19
CA TYR A 221 -9.40 16.75 18.86
C TYR A 221 -10.70 17.51 19.16
N HIS A 222 -10.93 18.52 18.36
CA HIS A 222 -12.09 19.41 18.50
C HIS A 222 -12.78 19.59 17.14
N PRO A 223 -14.15 19.65 17.08
CA PRO A 223 -14.87 19.77 15.81
C PRO A 223 -14.43 20.97 14.95
N SER A 224 -14.10 22.11 15.55
CA SER A 224 -13.59 23.29 14.82
C SER A 224 -12.23 23.05 14.14
N ASN A 225 -11.48 22.05 14.62
CA ASN A 225 -10.18 21.64 14.06
C ASN A 225 -10.28 20.41 13.18
N ALA A 226 -11.49 19.86 13.00
CA ALA A 226 -11.76 18.65 12.24
C ALA A 226 -12.18 18.96 10.81
N VAL A 227 -11.93 18.00 9.91
CA VAL A 227 -12.52 17.88 8.58
C VAL A 227 -13.24 16.53 8.51
N LEU A 228 -14.53 16.55 8.20
CA LEU A 228 -15.32 15.35 7.95
C LEU A 228 -15.44 15.18 6.44
N MET A 229 -15.26 13.96 5.96
CA MET A 229 -15.46 13.61 4.55
C MET A 229 -16.25 12.32 4.42
N SER A 230 -17.12 12.26 3.41
CA SER A 230 -17.89 11.05 3.13
C SER A 230 -18.08 10.84 1.63
N PHE A 231 -18.28 9.58 1.23
CA PHE A 231 -18.50 9.18 -0.15
C PHE A 231 -19.59 8.12 -0.22
N GLY A 232 -20.38 8.13 -1.28
CA GLY A 232 -21.35 7.09 -1.59
C GLY A 232 -22.78 7.61 -1.75
N ASP A 233 -23.74 6.65 -1.86
CA ASP A 233 -25.16 6.91 -2.01
C ASP A 233 -25.89 6.70 -0.67
N PHE A 234 -26.08 7.77 0.09
CA PHE A 234 -26.84 7.74 1.35
C PHE A 234 -27.47 9.10 1.69
N ASP A 235 -28.43 9.10 2.64
CA ASP A 235 -29.10 10.32 3.07
C ASP A 235 -28.18 11.15 4.00
N VAL A 236 -27.65 12.26 3.47
CA VAL A 236 -26.80 13.19 4.21
C VAL A 236 -27.53 13.82 5.42
N THR A 237 -28.84 13.94 5.39
CA THR A 237 -29.62 14.50 6.52
C THR A 237 -29.61 13.55 7.71
N GLU A 238 -29.77 12.24 7.49
CA GLU A 238 -29.67 11.23 8.54
C GLU A 238 -28.24 11.14 9.07
N PHE A 239 -27.26 11.17 8.19
CA PHE A 239 -25.84 11.23 8.56
C PHE A 239 -25.55 12.44 9.46
N HIS A 240 -25.99 13.65 9.06
CA HIS A 240 -25.82 14.85 9.88
C HIS A 240 -26.55 14.77 11.22
N ALA A 241 -27.73 14.16 11.28
CA ALA A 241 -28.45 13.97 12.53
C ALA A 241 -27.67 13.09 13.52
N GLN A 242 -27.01 12.04 13.00
CA GLN A 242 -26.14 11.18 13.81
C GLN A 242 -24.87 11.91 14.26
N VAL A 243 -24.19 12.61 13.36
CA VAL A 243 -22.99 13.40 13.66
C VAL A 243 -23.28 14.49 14.69
N GLU A 244 -24.40 15.21 14.55
CA GLU A 244 -24.83 16.24 15.51
C GLU A 244 -25.08 15.64 16.88
N SER A 245 -25.93 14.61 16.94
CA SER A 245 -26.38 14.05 18.23
C SER A 245 -25.29 13.29 18.99
N GLN A 246 -24.31 12.73 18.30
CA GLN A 246 -23.28 11.87 18.91
C GLN A 246 -21.93 12.58 19.13
N ALA A 247 -21.69 13.69 18.42
CA ALA A 247 -20.42 14.39 18.49
C ALA A 247 -20.59 15.91 18.64
N LEU A 248 -21.14 16.61 17.63
CA LEU A 248 -20.95 18.05 17.52
C LEU A 248 -21.76 18.89 18.51
N GLN A 249 -22.94 18.42 18.96
CA GLN A 249 -23.82 19.17 19.86
C GLN A 249 -23.16 19.52 21.22
N ASP A 250 -22.20 18.70 21.67
CA ASP A 250 -21.53 18.86 22.97
C ASP A 250 -20.43 19.94 22.94
N PHE A 251 -20.10 20.48 21.76
CA PHE A 251 -19.00 21.43 21.56
C PHE A 251 -19.52 22.83 21.20
N GLU A 252 -18.79 23.84 21.66
CA GLU A 252 -18.90 25.22 21.20
C GLU A 252 -17.89 25.49 20.06
N HIS A 253 -17.84 26.72 19.52
CA HIS A 253 -16.79 27.10 18.57
C HIS A 253 -15.44 27.14 19.31
N GLY A 254 -14.44 26.44 18.74
CA GLY A 254 -13.10 26.35 19.28
C GLY A 254 -12.04 26.92 18.31
N ASN A 255 -10.78 26.74 18.67
CA ASN A 255 -9.66 27.14 17.83
C ASN A 255 -9.48 26.16 16.65
N THR A 256 -9.03 26.71 15.54
CA THR A 256 -8.59 25.95 14.37
C THR A 256 -7.09 26.14 14.21
N ILE A 257 -6.38 25.04 13.96
CA ILE A 257 -4.95 25.06 13.73
C ILE A 257 -4.68 25.42 12.26
N HIS A 258 -3.71 26.28 12.03
CA HIS A 258 -3.27 26.68 10.69
C HIS A 258 -1.80 26.32 10.50
N SER A 259 -1.50 25.72 9.35
CA SER A 259 -0.12 25.50 8.92
C SER A 259 0.53 26.84 8.57
N VAL A 260 1.80 26.97 8.86
CA VAL A 260 2.59 28.16 8.54
C VAL A 260 3.72 27.76 7.58
N PRO A 261 4.06 28.62 6.61
CA PRO A 261 5.18 28.35 5.72
C PRO A 261 6.50 28.26 6.48
N GLU A 262 7.38 27.37 5.99
CA GLU A 262 8.73 27.24 6.52
C GLU A 262 9.57 28.48 6.25
N GLN A 263 10.44 28.80 7.20
CA GLN A 263 11.41 29.87 7.02
C GLN A 263 12.42 29.49 5.94
N ARG A 264 12.41 30.20 4.79
CA ARG A 264 13.28 29.89 3.67
C ARG A 264 14.76 30.01 4.03
N LEU A 265 15.56 29.03 3.60
CA LEU A 265 17.01 29.10 3.65
C LEU A 265 17.50 30.23 2.73
N SER A 266 18.54 30.93 3.14
CA SER A 266 19.15 32.00 2.34
C SER A 266 20.13 31.50 1.29
N GLN A 267 20.59 30.25 1.44
CA GLN A 267 21.50 29.55 0.52
C GLN A 267 21.30 28.05 0.64
N PRO A 268 21.63 27.27 -0.41
CA PRO A 268 21.63 25.81 -0.34
C PRO A 268 22.55 25.29 0.77
N ILE A 269 22.16 24.18 1.39
CA ILE A 269 22.96 23.49 2.41
C ILE A 269 23.35 22.08 1.96
N GLN A 270 24.47 21.61 2.46
CA GLN A 270 25.01 20.27 2.21
C GLN A 270 25.24 19.60 3.56
N VAL A 271 24.68 18.43 3.73
CA VAL A 271 24.73 17.68 4.99
C VAL A 271 25.18 16.25 4.74
N VAL A 272 25.85 15.68 5.75
CA VAL A 272 26.22 14.27 5.79
C VAL A 272 25.61 13.68 7.04
N GLU A 273 24.85 12.62 6.87
CA GLU A 273 24.22 11.83 7.92
C GLU A 273 24.66 10.37 7.79
N SER A 274 24.46 9.59 8.83
CA SER A 274 24.83 8.18 8.82
C SER A 274 23.62 7.31 9.17
N TYR A 275 23.64 6.04 8.72
CA TYR A 275 22.66 5.03 9.08
C TYR A 275 23.33 3.72 9.45
N ALA A 276 22.66 2.92 10.29
CA ALA A 276 23.19 1.66 10.78
C ALA A 276 23.30 0.61 9.68
N VAL A 277 24.43 -0.09 9.64
CA VAL A 277 24.63 -1.31 8.84
C VAL A 277 25.42 -2.34 9.67
N ASP A 278 25.11 -3.64 9.46
CA ASP A 278 25.78 -4.73 10.16
C ASP A 278 26.78 -5.49 9.27
N GLU A 279 26.94 -5.08 8.01
CA GLU A 279 27.79 -5.73 7.03
C GLU A 279 29.21 -5.14 7.06
N ASP A 280 30.23 -5.99 6.84
CA ASP A 280 31.64 -5.57 6.82
C ASP A 280 32.00 -4.75 5.58
N ASP A 281 31.35 -5.03 4.44
CA ASP A 281 31.52 -4.29 3.20
C ASP A 281 30.57 -3.10 3.15
N LEU A 282 31.12 -1.90 3.25
CA LEU A 282 30.38 -0.63 3.17
C LEU A 282 30.35 -0.01 1.79
N SER A 283 31.01 -0.65 0.79
CA SER A 283 31.02 -0.16 -0.58
C SER A 283 29.62 -0.15 -1.19
N GLU A 284 29.35 0.83 -2.05
CA GLU A 284 28.08 0.94 -2.79
C GLU A 284 26.82 0.95 -1.90
N LYS A 285 26.92 1.56 -0.70
CA LYS A 285 25.78 1.66 0.26
C LYS A 285 25.37 3.09 0.60
N THR A 286 26.04 4.08 0.00
CA THR A 286 25.72 5.49 0.21
C THR A 286 24.50 5.91 -0.61
N TYR A 287 23.67 6.76 0.00
CA TYR A 287 22.56 7.45 -0.67
C TYR A 287 22.94 8.93 -0.85
N HIS A 288 22.62 9.49 -2.02
CA HIS A 288 22.64 10.93 -2.25
C HIS A 288 21.26 11.39 -2.66
N VAL A 289 20.75 12.42 -1.97
CA VAL A 289 19.45 13.02 -2.25
C VAL A 289 19.57 14.53 -2.30
N MET A 290 18.93 15.15 -3.27
CA MET A 290 18.64 16.57 -3.30
C MET A 290 17.14 16.81 -3.11
N ALA A 291 16.80 17.77 -2.26
CA ALA A 291 15.44 18.19 -1.97
C ALA A 291 15.32 19.71 -2.10
N TRP A 292 14.23 20.16 -2.71
CA TRP A 292 13.87 21.59 -2.85
C TRP A 292 12.52 21.82 -2.19
N LEU A 293 12.43 22.78 -1.29
CA LEU A 293 11.14 23.19 -0.74
C LEU A 293 10.45 24.13 -1.72
N LEU A 294 9.25 23.75 -2.13
CA LEU A 294 8.41 24.45 -3.08
C LEU A 294 7.34 25.28 -2.34
N PRO A 295 6.50 26.08 -3.05
CA PRO A 295 5.35 26.74 -2.43
C PRO A 295 4.26 25.78 -1.95
N GLU A 296 3.22 26.36 -1.34
CA GLU A 296 2.09 25.69 -0.73
C GLU A 296 1.31 24.79 -1.72
N MET A 297 0.93 23.60 -1.28
CA MET A 297 0.16 22.62 -2.06
C MET A 297 -1.28 23.09 -2.34
N THR A 298 -1.76 24.09 -1.61
CA THR A 298 -3.09 24.69 -1.80
C THR A 298 -3.22 25.51 -3.08
N ASN A 299 -2.10 25.88 -3.71
CA ASN A 299 -2.09 26.47 -5.04
C ASN A 299 -2.20 25.39 -6.13
N ILE A 300 -3.43 25.01 -6.47
CA ILE A 300 -3.73 23.87 -7.35
C ILE A 300 -3.11 24.04 -8.75
N LYS A 301 -3.11 25.25 -9.30
CA LYS A 301 -2.46 25.52 -10.60
C LYS A 301 -0.95 25.25 -10.55
N LEU A 302 -0.26 25.74 -9.52
CA LEU A 302 1.17 25.50 -9.35
C LEU A 302 1.46 24.02 -9.05
N ARG A 303 0.63 23.38 -8.22
CA ARG A 303 0.72 21.94 -7.93
C ARG A 303 0.69 21.12 -9.22
N LEU A 304 -0.29 21.36 -10.10
CA LEU A 304 -0.36 20.67 -11.40
C LEU A 304 0.79 21.05 -12.34
N ALA A 305 1.23 22.31 -12.32
CA ALA A 305 2.39 22.74 -13.11
C ALA A 305 3.68 22.06 -12.67
N MET A 306 3.88 21.86 -11.35
CA MET A 306 5.03 21.12 -10.82
C MET A 306 4.92 19.62 -11.11
N ARG A 307 3.71 19.04 -11.20
CA ARG A 307 3.50 17.66 -11.70
C ARG A 307 3.88 17.55 -13.19
N LEU A 308 3.61 18.59 -14.02
CA LEU A 308 4.10 18.61 -15.41
C LEU A 308 5.62 18.69 -15.46
N VAL A 309 6.24 19.53 -14.63
CA VAL A 309 7.72 19.61 -14.51
C VAL A 309 8.30 18.26 -14.09
N GLU A 310 7.71 17.60 -13.09
CA GLU A 310 8.08 16.24 -12.68
C GLU A 310 8.02 15.27 -13.85
N GLY A 311 6.90 15.21 -14.56
CA GLY A 311 6.72 14.32 -15.72
C GLY A 311 7.78 14.54 -16.79
N ILE A 312 8.07 15.80 -17.14
CA ILE A 312 9.12 16.13 -18.10
C ILE A 312 10.50 15.64 -17.64
N LEU A 313 10.80 15.79 -16.35
CA LEU A 313 12.13 15.49 -15.81
C LEU A 313 12.30 14.00 -15.43
N LEU A 314 11.23 13.31 -14.98
CA LEU A 314 11.34 12.04 -14.25
C LEU A 314 10.35 10.95 -14.67
N GLU A 315 9.38 11.19 -15.57
CA GLU A 315 8.29 10.24 -15.89
C GLU A 315 8.79 8.84 -16.24
N ASN A 316 9.78 8.76 -17.12
CA ASN A 316 10.33 7.51 -17.61
C ASN A 316 11.83 7.65 -17.90
N SER A 317 12.49 6.56 -18.31
CA SER A 317 13.93 6.55 -18.56
C SER A 317 14.38 7.43 -19.74
N ALA A 318 13.46 7.91 -20.59
CA ALA A 318 13.75 8.91 -21.62
C ALA A 318 13.69 10.35 -21.06
N SER A 319 13.16 10.56 -19.87
CA SER A 319 13.14 11.86 -19.22
C SER A 319 14.55 12.27 -18.76
N PRO A 320 14.98 13.50 -19.01
CA PRO A 320 16.40 13.87 -18.96
C PRO A 320 17.03 13.72 -17.58
N LEU A 321 16.34 14.07 -16.49
CA LEU A 321 16.89 13.91 -15.14
C LEU A 321 16.92 12.44 -14.75
N ARG A 322 15.87 11.70 -15.03
CA ARG A 322 15.81 10.26 -14.73
C ARG A 322 16.90 9.50 -15.50
N GLN A 323 17.08 9.79 -16.79
CA GLN A 323 18.14 9.20 -17.60
C GLN A 323 19.52 9.44 -16.99
N TYR A 324 19.79 10.67 -16.54
CA TYR A 324 21.05 10.99 -15.87
C TYR A 324 21.22 10.18 -14.57
N LEU A 325 20.20 10.12 -13.72
CA LEU A 325 20.26 9.36 -12.46
C LEU A 325 20.51 7.86 -12.70
N GLU A 326 19.93 7.30 -13.75
CA GLU A 326 20.06 5.89 -14.12
C GLU A 326 21.41 5.58 -14.79
N THR A 327 21.94 6.47 -15.65
CA THR A 327 23.06 6.16 -16.55
C THR A 327 24.39 6.83 -16.16
N SER A 328 24.43 7.71 -15.18
CA SER A 328 25.65 8.44 -14.79
C SER A 328 26.77 7.56 -14.23
N GLY A 329 26.46 6.35 -13.78
CA GLY A 329 27.41 5.46 -13.11
C GLY A 329 27.82 5.92 -11.70
N LEU A 330 27.12 6.93 -11.15
CA LEU A 330 27.38 7.45 -9.80
C LEU A 330 26.74 6.60 -8.69
N GLY A 331 25.70 5.82 -9.02
CA GLY A 331 25.03 4.89 -8.14
C GLY A 331 24.58 3.65 -8.91
N GLN A 332 24.05 2.67 -8.20
CA GLN A 332 23.50 1.44 -8.79
C GLN A 332 22.10 1.64 -9.34
N SER A 333 21.35 2.57 -8.76
CA SER A 333 19.99 2.89 -9.18
C SER A 333 19.55 4.28 -8.70
N THR A 334 18.40 4.74 -9.21
CA THR A 334 17.74 5.93 -8.66
C THR A 334 17.45 5.73 -7.17
N GLY A 335 17.46 6.82 -6.41
CA GLY A 335 17.13 6.83 -4.98
C GLY A 335 15.63 6.55 -4.73
N PRO A 336 15.24 6.27 -3.49
CA PRO A 336 13.85 5.95 -3.14
C PRO A 336 12.93 7.19 -3.17
N MET A 337 13.49 8.40 -3.18
CA MET A 337 12.75 9.66 -3.19
C MET A 337 12.95 10.37 -4.53
N LEU A 338 11.89 10.43 -5.34
CA LEU A 338 11.89 11.03 -6.67
C LEU A 338 10.56 11.78 -6.92
N GLY A 339 10.64 12.95 -7.56
CA GLY A 339 9.48 13.70 -8.00
C GLY A 339 8.94 14.69 -6.98
N VAL A 340 7.70 15.11 -7.17
CA VAL A 340 6.99 16.06 -6.32
C VAL A 340 6.25 15.32 -5.22
N ASP A 341 6.51 15.68 -3.97
CA ASP A 341 5.72 15.30 -2.81
C ASP A 341 4.86 16.50 -2.38
N ASP A 342 3.56 16.31 -2.37
CA ASP A 342 2.55 17.30 -2.00
C ASP A 342 1.73 16.86 -0.77
N SER A 343 2.26 15.94 0.02
CA SER A 343 1.64 15.44 1.26
C SER A 343 1.67 16.44 2.42
N ASN A 344 2.67 17.33 2.44
CA ASN A 344 2.84 18.39 3.42
C ASN A 344 2.20 19.71 2.95
N PHE A 345 2.12 20.71 3.84
CA PHE A 345 1.60 22.03 3.50
C PHE A 345 2.37 22.70 2.35
N GLU A 346 3.69 22.60 2.37
CA GLU A 346 4.55 23.05 1.27
C GLU A 346 5.07 21.82 0.53
N MET A 347 4.96 21.84 -0.79
CA MET A 347 5.44 20.77 -1.67
C MET A 347 6.95 20.64 -1.61
N THR A 348 7.45 19.46 -1.92
CA THR A 348 8.89 19.20 -2.06
C THR A 348 9.17 18.52 -3.39
N PHE A 349 10.25 18.90 -4.06
CA PHE A 349 10.79 18.16 -5.19
C PHE A 349 12.01 17.38 -4.76
N TYR A 350 12.09 16.09 -5.07
CA TYR A 350 13.18 15.19 -4.73
C TYR A 350 13.85 14.62 -5.98
N CYS A 351 15.16 14.43 -5.91
CA CYS A 351 15.87 13.49 -6.77
C CYS A 351 17.06 12.88 -6.03
N GLY A 352 17.43 11.65 -6.38
CA GLY A 352 18.50 10.95 -5.68
C GLY A 352 18.99 9.71 -6.39
N ILE A 353 20.11 9.19 -5.88
CA ILE A 353 20.72 7.91 -6.26
C ILE A 353 21.04 7.10 -5.01
N GLN A 354 21.06 5.77 -5.17
CA GLN A 354 21.46 4.83 -4.11
C GLN A 354 22.48 3.82 -4.66
N GLY A 355 23.15 3.13 -3.74
CA GLY A 355 24.24 2.23 -4.14
C GLY A 355 25.46 3.01 -4.64
N SER A 356 25.80 4.11 -3.97
CA SER A 356 26.87 5.05 -4.32
C SER A 356 28.01 5.02 -3.31
N GLU A 357 29.00 5.90 -3.51
CA GLU A 357 30.11 6.17 -2.60
C GLU A 357 30.05 7.61 -2.09
N ALA A 358 30.50 7.85 -0.86
CA ALA A 358 30.40 9.16 -0.21
C ALA A 358 31.09 10.30 -0.97
N ASP A 359 32.17 10.02 -1.67
CA ASP A 359 32.97 11.01 -2.43
C ASP A 359 32.31 11.45 -3.75
N ARG A 360 31.23 10.80 -4.17
CA ARG A 360 30.48 11.14 -5.40
C ARG A 360 29.44 12.25 -5.22
N ALA A 361 29.25 12.74 -3.99
CA ALA A 361 28.22 13.71 -3.63
C ALA A 361 28.27 15.01 -4.44
N GLU A 362 29.46 15.59 -4.67
CA GLU A 362 29.62 16.83 -5.42
C GLU A 362 29.33 16.61 -6.92
N GLN A 363 29.80 15.50 -7.47
CA GLN A 363 29.57 15.16 -8.87
C GLN A 363 28.08 14.92 -9.14
N PHE A 364 27.37 14.26 -8.23
CA PHE A 364 25.93 14.07 -8.29
C PHE A 364 25.18 15.42 -8.28
N GLU A 365 25.50 16.34 -7.35
CA GLU A 365 24.87 17.66 -7.28
C GLU A 365 25.14 18.48 -8.55
N GLN A 366 26.39 18.54 -8.99
CA GLN A 366 26.77 19.32 -10.18
C GLN A 366 26.09 18.79 -11.44
N GLY A 367 26.09 17.49 -11.67
CA GLY A 367 25.45 16.89 -12.82
C GLY A 367 23.92 17.06 -12.81
N THR A 368 23.28 16.90 -11.66
CA THR A 368 21.84 17.19 -11.49
C THR A 368 21.51 18.64 -11.90
N LEU A 369 22.26 19.61 -11.37
CA LEU A 369 22.05 21.02 -11.69
C LEU A 369 22.37 21.35 -13.15
N GLU A 370 23.33 20.67 -13.76
CA GLU A 370 23.63 20.84 -15.19
C GLU A 370 22.47 20.34 -16.07
N ILE A 371 21.90 19.17 -15.75
CA ILE A 371 20.72 18.67 -16.47
C ILE A 371 19.55 19.64 -16.34
N LEU A 372 19.24 20.14 -15.14
CA LEU A 372 18.17 21.11 -14.91
C LEU A 372 18.40 22.41 -15.74
N LYS A 373 19.64 22.95 -15.75
CA LYS A 373 19.99 24.13 -16.55
C LYS A 373 19.83 23.86 -18.04
N ASN A 374 20.26 22.71 -18.53
CA ASN A 374 20.13 22.33 -19.93
C ASN A 374 18.66 22.27 -20.37
N VAL A 375 17.79 21.69 -19.52
CA VAL A 375 16.33 21.63 -19.78
C VAL A 375 15.72 23.03 -19.72
N ALA A 376 16.06 23.85 -18.73
CA ALA A 376 15.51 25.21 -18.56
C ALA A 376 16.00 26.21 -19.63
N SER A 377 17.09 25.91 -20.33
CA SER A 377 17.69 26.83 -21.31
C SER A 377 16.95 26.94 -22.65
N LYS A 378 15.97 26.09 -22.90
CA LYS A 378 15.23 25.98 -24.16
C LYS A 378 13.77 25.65 -23.94
N PRO A 379 12.90 25.93 -24.93
CA PRO A 379 11.51 25.46 -24.88
C PRO A 379 11.42 23.94 -24.73
N ILE A 380 10.44 23.48 -23.93
CA ILE A 380 10.09 22.05 -23.82
C ILE A 380 9.32 21.64 -25.08
N ASP A 381 9.61 20.44 -25.61
CA ASP A 381 8.93 19.92 -26.78
C ASP A 381 7.41 19.79 -26.49
N PRO A 382 6.53 20.39 -27.30
CA PRO A 382 5.09 20.27 -27.13
C PRO A 382 4.57 18.83 -27.09
N SER A 383 5.20 17.91 -27.81
CA SER A 383 4.80 16.48 -27.79
C SER A 383 5.03 15.83 -26.42
N GLN A 384 6.12 16.19 -25.73
CA GLN A 384 6.36 15.73 -24.37
C GLN A 384 5.31 16.28 -23.39
N ILE A 385 4.97 17.56 -23.54
CA ILE A 385 3.93 18.19 -22.70
C ILE A 385 2.58 17.49 -22.88
N GLU A 386 2.17 17.25 -24.14
CA GLU A 386 0.91 16.56 -24.42
C GLU A 386 0.92 15.12 -23.92
N ALA A 387 2.05 14.41 -23.97
CA ALA A 387 2.20 13.07 -23.41
C ALA A 387 1.97 13.05 -21.89
N ILE A 388 2.55 14.01 -21.15
CA ILE A 388 2.34 14.10 -19.71
C ILE A 388 0.91 14.52 -19.35
N LEU A 389 0.32 15.47 -20.10
CA LEU A 389 -1.09 15.83 -19.93
C LEU A 389 -2.02 14.64 -20.18
N HIS A 390 -1.68 13.77 -21.15
CA HIS A 390 -2.39 12.52 -21.40
C HIS A 390 -2.32 11.58 -20.19
N GLN A 391 -1.15 11.42 -19.54
CA GLN A 391 -1.00 10.60 -18.33
C GLN A 391 -1.83 11.16 -17.17
N ILE A 392 -1.83 12.48 -16.97
CA ILE A 392 -2.67 13.13 -15.94
C ILE A 392 -4.16 12.84 -16.19
N GLU A 393 -4.64 13.00 -17.44
CA GLU A 393 -6.04 12.68 -17.79
C GLU A 393 -6.38 11.21 -17.55
N LEU A 394 -5.50 10.28 -17.97
CA LEU A 394 -5.68 8.84 -17.80
C LEU A 394 -5.80 8.48 -16.30
N HIS A 395 -4.89 9.01 -15.49
CA HIS A 395 -4.89 8.77 -14.05
C HIS A 395 -6.14 9.34 -13.36
N GLN A 396 -6.58 10.54 -13.76
CA GLN A 396 -7.80 11.16 -13.22
C GLN A 396 -9.08 10.37 -13.56
N ARG A 397 -9.13 9.75 -14.75
CA ARG A 397 -10.29 8.95 -15.18
C ARG A 397 -10.32 7.54 -14.62
N GLU A 398 -9.19 7.01 -14.20
CA GLU A 398 -9.09 5.64 -13.73
C GLU A 398 -9.87 5.43 -12.43
N ILE A 399 -10.84 4.51 -12.46
CA ILE A 399 -11.59 4.11 -11.27
C ILE A 399 -10.81 2.98 -10.58
N GLY A 400 -10.20 3.29 -9.45
CA GLY A 400 -9.55 2.31 -8.58
C GLY A 400 -10.55 1.54 -7.69
N GLY A 401 -10.06 0.84 -6.67
CA GLY A 401 -10.87 0.12 -5.68
C GLY A 401 -10.39 -1.29 -5.36
N ASP A 402 -9.42 -1.81 -6.11
CA ASP A 402 -8.94 -3.19 -5.93
C ASP A 402 -8.08 -3.37 -4.66
N GLY A 403 -7.39 -2.34 -4.21
CA GLY A 403 -6.60 -2.33 -2.97
C GLY A 403 -7.27 -1.49 -1.88
N THR A 404 -7.35 -0.19 -2.11
CA THR A 404 -8.00 0.81 -1.24
C THR A 404 -9.37 1.16 -1.83
N PRO A 405 -10.44 1.31 -1.01
CA PRO A 405 -11.74 1.76 -1.48
C PRO A 405 -11.66 3.01 -2.36
N TYR A 406 -12.34 3.00 -3.50
CA TYR A 406 -12.28 4.13 -4.45
C TYR A 406 -12.69 5.46 -3.80
N GLY A 407 -13.78 5.45 -3.02
CA GLY A 407 -14.23 6.63 -2.30
C GLY A 407 -13.20 7.14 -1.29
N LEU A 408 -12.47 6.25 -0.63
CA LEU A 408 -11.39 6.64 0.29
C LEU A 408 -10.21 7.27 -0.47
N SER A 409 -9.85 6.73 -1.62
CA SER A 409 -8.80 7.31 -2.47
C SER A 409 -9.16 8.73 -2.91
N LEU A 410 -10.41 8.97 -3.31
CA LEU A 410 -10.90 10.31 -3.65
C LEU A 410 -10.87 11.27 -2.44
N ILE A 411 -11.32 10.80 -1.28
CA ILE A 411 -11.29 11.57 -0.03
C ILE A 411 -9.85 11.97 0.31
N LEU A 412 -8.91 11.03 0.30
CA LEU A 412 -7.51 11.28 0.63
C LEU A 412 -6.85 12.27 -0.34
N ASN A 413 -7.18 12.20 -1.63
CA ASN A 413 -6.69 13.18 -2.62
C ASN A 413 -7.10 14.62 -2.30
N GLY A 414 -8.32 14.83 -1.78
CA GLY A 414 -8.80 16.16 -1.42
C GLY A 414 -8.45 16.58 0.01
N LEU A 415 -8.10 15.61 0.87
CA LEU A 415 -7.92 15.84 2.32
C LEU A 415 -6.82 16.86 2.61
N GLY A 416 -5.66 16.77 1.95
CA GLY A 416 -4.55 17.71 2.16
C GLY A 416 -4.97 19.16 1.94
N ALA A 417 -5.71 19.44 0.84
CA ALA A 417 -6.23 20.78 0.59
C ALA A 417 -7.20 21.25 1.70
N ALA A 418 -8.11 20.37 2.16
CA ALA A 418 -9.04 20.70 3.23
C ALA A 418 -8.34 20.90 4.60
N ILE A 419 -7.33 20.11 4.92
CA ILE A 419 -6.51 20.24 6.13
C ILE A 419 -5.83 21.61 6.18
N HIS A 420 -5.28 22.05 5.06
CA HIS A 420 -4.56 23.33 4.93
C HIS A 420 -5.45 24.50 4.54
N HIS A 421 -6.78 24.40 4.72
CA HIS A 421 -7.74 25.45 4.42
C HIS A 421 -7.77 25.90 2.95
N GLY A 422 -7.28 25.07 2.03
CA GLY A 422 -7.45 25.23 0.59
C GLY A 422 -8.79 24.73 0.09
N ASP A 423 -8.95 24.61 -1.22
CA ASP A 423 -10.19 24.15 -1.85
C ASP A 423 -10.05 22.70 -2.36
N PRO A 424 -10.60 21.69 -1.66
CA PRO A 424 -10.55 20.30 -2.11
C PRO A 424 -11.37 20.08 -3.39
N VAL A 425 -12.39 20.91 -3.68
CA VAL A 425 -13.17 20.77 -4.92
C VAL A 425 -12.31 21.07 -6.13
N ALA A 426 -11.39 22.03 -6.03
CA ALA A 426 -10.43 22.32 -7.10
C ALA A 426 -9.38 21.20 -7.31
N VAL A 427 -9.17 20.34 -6.29
CA VAL A 427 -8.34 19.12 -6.44
C VAL A 427 -9.10 18.03 -7.20
N TRP A 428 -10.39 17.88 -6.97
CA TRP A 428 -11.22 16.90 -7.67
C TRP A 428 -11.64 17.35 -9.06
N ASP A 429 -11.80 18.67 -9.27
CA ASP A 429 -12.16 19.30 -10.55
C ASP A 429 -10.98 20.15 -11.05
N VAL A 430 -10.04 19.51 -11.73
CA VAL A 430 -8.82 20.17 -12.22
C VAL A 430 -9.03 20.90 -13.56
N ASP A 431 -10.21 20.83 -14.18
CA ASP A 431 -10.45 21.37 -15.54
C ASP A 431 -10.12 22.86 -15.65
N GLN A 432 -10.48 23.64 -14.64
CA GLN A 432 -10.16 25.06 -14.62
C GLN A 432 -8.65 25.31 -14.55
N ALA A 433 -7.94 24.59 -13.69
CA ALA A 433 -6.49 24.71 -13.54
C ALA A 433 -5.75 24.25 -14.80
N LEU A 434 -6.20 23.15 -15.42
CA LEU A 434 -5.66 22.68 -16.71
C LEU A 434 -5.91 23.68 -17.83
N SER A 435 -7.08 24.34 -17.87
CA SER A 435 -7.35 25.40 -18.87
C SER A 435 -6.40 26.59 -18.72
N GLN A 436 -6.14 27.03 -17.49
CA GLN A 436 -5.17 28.08 -17.21
C GLN A 436 -3.74 27.67 -17.59
N ILE A 437 -3.35 26.43 -17.30
CA ILE A 437 -2.04 25.87 -17.69
C ILE A 437 -1.90 25.87 -19.22
N ARG A 438 -2.95 25.49 -19.96
CA ARG A 438 -2.92 25.52 -21.43
C ARG A 438 -2.80 26.95 -22.01
N GLU A 439 -3.34 27.97 -21.33
CA GLU A 439 -3.10 29.37 -21.66
C GLU A 439 -1.64 29.77 -21.42
N ASP A 440 -1.06 29.37 -20.26
CA ASP A 440 0.34 29.66 -19.95
C ASP A 440 1.31 28.96 -20.89
N LEU A 441 0.99 27.76 -21.36
CA LEU A 441 1.78 26.96 -22.30
C LEU A 441 1.88 27.63 -23.71
N GLN A 442 1.10 28.71 -23.99
CA GLN A 442 1.30 29.49 -25.18
C GLN A 442 2.65 30.27 -25.16
N ASP A 443 3.20 30.53 -23.98
CA ASP A 443 4.61 30.87 -23.81
C ASP A 443 5.49 29.62 -23.83
N PRO A 444 6.28 29.40 -24.91
CA PRO A 444 7.10 28.16 -24.98
C PRO A 444 8.14 28.04 -23.85
N MET A 445 8.47 29.12 -23.17
CA MET A 445 9.44 29.15 -22.08
C MET A 445 8.80 28.99 -20.70
N TRP A 446 7.48 28.92 -20.59
CA TRP A 446 6.79 28.96 -19.31
C TRP A 446 7.24 27.83 -18.36
N LEU A 447 7.23 26.55 -18.81
CA LEU A 447 7.70 25.42 -18.01
C LEU A 447 9.21 25.51 -17.72
N SER A 448 10.01 25.94 -18.69
CA SER A 448 11.45 26.19 -18.50
C SER A 448 11.71 27.23 -17.42
N ASN A 449 10.90 28.29 -17.37
CA ASN A 449 10.97 29.33 -16.34
C ASN A 449 10.54 28.79 -14.95
N LEU A 450 9.61 27.81 -14.85
CA LEU A 450 9.30 27.17 -13.58
C LEU A 450 10.48 26.35 -13.06
N ILE A 451 11.17 25.59 -13.92
CA ILE A 451 12.39 24.85 -13.56
C ILE A 451 13.46 25.83 -13.10
N GLN A 452 13.66 26.95 -13.83
CA GLN A 452 14.62 27.98 -13.42
C GLN A 452 14.30 28.53 -12.04
N THR A 453 13.04 28.92 -11.81
CA THR A 453 12.60 29.60 -10.57
C THR A 453 12.61 28.66 -9.37
N TYR A 454 12.03 27.47 -9.50
CA TYR A 454 11.76 26.59 -8.37
C TYR A 454 12.84 25.53 -8.09
N LEU A 455 13.71 25.22 -9.07
CA LEU A 455 14.76 24.22 -8.90
C LEU A 455 16.18 24.83 -9.02
N ILE A 456 16.42 25.74 -9.94
CA ILE A 456 17.78 26.29 -10.16
C ILE A 456 18.04 27.46 -9.22
N ASP A 457 17.18 28.48 -9.22
CA ASP A 457 17.35 29.72 -8.45
C ASP A 457 16.83 29.61 -7.00
N ASN A 458 16.17 28.51 -6.65
CA ASN A 458 15.63 28.30 -5.33
C ASN A 458 16.76 28.05 -4.31
N PRO A 459 16.95 28.97 -3.33
CA PRO A 459 17.98 28.80 -2.30
C PRO A 459 17.60 27.76 -1.24
N HIS A 460 16.31 27.42 -1.12
CA HIS A 460 15.85 26.41 -0.15
C HIS A 460 16.04 24.99 -0.72
N ARG A 461 17.29 24.58 -0.77
CA ARG A 461 17.72 23.29 -1.29
C ARG A 461 18.67 22.62 -0.30
N VAL A 462 18.41 21.34 -0.04
CA VAL A 462 19.25 20.47 0.79
C VAL A 462 19.82 19.37 -0.10
N ARG A 463 21.17 19.21 -0.08
CA ARG A 463 21.81 17.98 -0.56
C ARG A 463 22.23 17.18 0.66
N MET A 464 21.69 15.99 0.80
CA MET A 464 22.08 15.07 1.86
C MET A 464 22.81 13.86 1.29
N THR A 465 23.92 13.50 1.95
CA THR A 465 24.64 12.24 1.77
C THR A 465 24.41 11.40 3.01
N LEU A 466 23.78 10.24 2.84
CA LEU A 466 23.54 9.28 3.93
C LEU A 466 24.52 8.12 3.77
N ILE A 467 25.49 8.03 4.70
CA ILE A 467 26.59 7.05 4.66
C ILE A 467 26.33 5.88 5.61
N PRO A 468 26.75 4.64 5.24
CA PRO A 468 26.66 3.50 6.15
C PRO A 468 27.66 3.64 7.31
N ASP A 469 27.24 3.22 8.53
CA ASP A 469 28.12 3.15 9.71
C ASP A 469 27.76 1.91 10.55
N GLN A 470 28.76 1.05 10.80
CA GLN A 470 28.63 -0.20 11.57
C GLN A 470 28.47 0.01 13.08
N ASN A 471 28.77 1.20 13.57
CA ASN A 471 28.80 1.47 15.02
C ASN A 471 27.47 2.01 15.55
N ILE A 472 26.57 2.48 14.69
CA ILE A 472 25.32 3.16 15.12
C ILE A 472 24.45 2.24 15.97
N SER A 473 24.17 1.03 15.51
CA SER A 473 23.33 0.07 16.28
C SER A 473 23.89 -0.18 17.69
N ALA A 474 25.22 -0.35 17.80
CA ALA A 474 25.86 -0.56 19.10
C ALA A 474 25.82 0.71 19.97
N GLN A 475 25.97 1.89 19.35
CA GLN A 475 25.89 3.18 20.05
C GLN A 475 24.48 3.46 20.58
N GLU A 476 23.46 3.21 19.76
CA GLU A 476 22.05 3.37 20.14
C GLU A 476 21.67 2.42 21.28
N GLN A 477 22.06 1.15 21.19
CA GLN A 477 21.84 0.18 22.26
C GLN A 477 22.56 0.57 23.55
N ALA A 478 23.81 1.02 23.45
CA ALA A 478 24.57 1.47 24.60
C ALA A 478 23.96 2.74 25.24
N ALA A 479 23.46 3.67 24.42
CA ALA A 479 22.79 4.88 24.90
C ALA A 479 21.46 4.55 25.61
N GLU A 480 20.64 3.65 25.04
CA GLU A 480 19.42 3.16 25.66
C GLU A 480 19.73 2.47 27.00
N GLN A 481 20.71 1.58 27.02
CA GLN A 481 21.12 0.87 28.26
C GLN A 481 21.63 1.84 29.32
N ALA A 482 22.48 2.81 28.94
CA ALA A 482 22.98 3.82 29.87
C ALA A 482 21.84 4.66 30.48
N ARG A 483 20.83 4.98 29.67
CA ARG A 483 19.63 5.69 30.14
C ARG A 483 18.80 4.83 31.12
N LEU A 484 18.60 3.57 30.82
CA LEU A 484 17.92 2.63 31.71
C LEU A 484 18.69 2.40 33.01
N ASP A 485 20.03 2.31 32.96
CA ASP A 485 20.87 2.20 34.16
C ASP A 485 20.80 3.44 35.03
N GLN A 486 20.77 4.65 34.45
CA GLN A 486 20.53 5.89 35.19
C GLN A 486 19.14 5.94 35.85
N ILE A 487 18.11 5.44 35.18
CA ILE A 487 16.77 5.29 35.77
C ILE A 487 16.84 4.32 36.91
N ASN A 488 17.47 3.15 36.73
CA ASN A 488 17.61 2.12 37.74
C ASN A 488 18.29 2.60 39.03
N GLU A 489 19.34 3.44 38.89
CA GLU A 489 20.06 4.05 40.01
C GLU A 489 19.19 5.03 40.83
N LYS A 490 18.22 5.67 40.19
CA LYS A 490 17.32 6.67 40.79
C LYS A 490 16.04 6.06 41.39
N LEU A 491 15.65 4.84 40.95
CA LEU A 491 14.44 4.17 41.43
C LEU A 491 14.54 3.86 42.92
N THR A 492 13.62 4.43 43.70
CA THR A 492 13.42 4.04 45.09
C THR A 492 12.60 2.73 45.18
N ASP A 493 12.58 2.13 46.39
CA ASP A 493 11.71 0.96 46.66
C ASP A 493 10.22 1.27 46.40
N ALA A 494 9.80 2.52 46.64
CA ALA A 494 8.45 2.98 46.37
C ALA A 494 8.17 3.08 44.87
N ASP A 495 9.13 3.59 44.07
CA ASP A 495 9.00 3.66 42.62
C ASP A 495 8.93 2.26 42.02
N ARG A 496 9.78 1.34 42.49
CA ARG A 496 9.75 -0.09 42.06
C ARG A 496 8.40 -0.73 42.38
N ALA A 497 7.87 -0.51 43.58
CA ALA A 497 6.56 -1.02 43.96
C ALA A 497 5.46 -0.46 43.05
N GLN A 498 5.52 0.81 42.68
CA GLN A 498 4.57 1.43 41.74
C GLN A 498 4.66 0.85 40.33
N LEU A 499 5.85 0.60 39.82
CA LEU A 499 6.04 -0.03 38.50
C LEU A 499 5.49 -1.47 38.50
N ILE A 500 5.68 -2.25 39.56
CA ILE A 500 5.11 -3.58 39.73
C ILE A 500 3.58 -3.51 39.77
N GLU A 501 3.02 -2.57 40.56
CA GLU A 501 1.58 -2.36 40.65
C GLU A 501 0.96 -1.98 39.29
N GLN A 502 1.62 -1.11 38.52
CA GLN A 502 1.19 -0.76 37.17
C GLN A 502 1.21 -1.97 36.22
N ALA A 503 2.26 -2.77 36.26
CA ALA A 503 2.38 -3.98 35.43
C ALA A 503 1.29 -5.00 35.77
N GLU A 504 1.03 -5.21 37.06
CA GLU A 504 -0.05 -6.07 37.57
C GLU A 504 -1.43 -5.54 37.14
N ALA A 505 -1.69 -4.24 37.29
CA ALA A 505 -2.95 -3.60 36.88
C ALA A 505 -3.18 -3.73 35.37
N LEU A 506 -2.12 -3.54 34.57
CA LEU A 506 -2.17 -3.74 33.12
C LEU A 506 -2.50 -5.19 32.76
N LYS A 507 -1.82 -6.14 33.39
CA LYS A 507 -2.07 -7.58 33.19
C LYS A 507 -3.50 -7.99 33.57
N GLN A 508 -4.02 -7.45 34.69
CA GLN A 508 -5.42 -7.66 35.09
C GLN A 508 -6.39 -7.06 34.04
N ARG A 509 -6.10 -5.83 33.54
CA ARG A 509 -6.90 -5.20 32.51
C ARG A 509 -6.93 -6.02 31.22
N GLN A 510 -5.78 -6.55 30.79
CA GLN A 510 -5.66 -7.43 29.61
C GLN A 510 -6.42 -8.76 29.80
N ALA A 511 -6.48 -9.29 31.02
CA ALA A 511 -7.20 -10.53 31.33
C ALA A 511 -8.71 -10.34 31.54
N THR A 512 -9.18 -9.10 31.72
CA THR A 512 -10.60 -8.81 31.95
C THR A 512 -11.36 -8.91 30.62
N GLU A 513 -12.42 -9.71 30.61
CA GLU A 513 -13.33 -9.76 29.45
C GLU A 513 -14.19 -8.50 29.38
N ASP A 514 -14.24 -7.89 28.21
CA ASP A 514 -15.09 -6.73 27.95
C ASP A 514 -16.56 -7.14 27.78
N ASP A 515 -17.48 -6.25 28.17
CA ASP A 515 -18.88 -6.39 27.84
C ASP A 515 -19.16 -5.96 26.39
N LEU A 516 -18.95 -6.87 25.47
CA LEU A 516 -19.14 -6.65 24.03
C LEU A 516 -20.62 -6.39 23.66
N SER A 517 -21.57 -6.55 24.58
CA SER A 517 -22.98 -6.19 24.32
C SER A 517 -23.20 -4.69 24.19
N LEU A 518 -22.24 -3.88 24.67
CA LEU A 518 -22.24 -2.43 24.51
C LEU A 518 -21.94 -1.98 23.08
N LEU A 519 -21.20 -2.81 22.31
CA LEU A 519 -20.86 -2.49 20.93
C LEU A 519 -21.99 -2.90 19.97
N PRO A 520 -22.28 -2.07 18.97
CA PRO A 520 -23.21 -2.47 17.94
C PRO A 520 -22.62 -3.61 17.08
N LYS A 521 -23.48 -4.37 16.42
CA LYS A 521 -23.04 -5.47 15.55
C LYS A 521 -23.95 -5.64 14.34
N VAL A 522 -23.42 -6.23 13.30
CA VAL A 522 -24.16 -6.93 12.26
C VAL A 522 -24.14 -8.43 12.57
N GLY A 523 -25.12 -9.18 12.07
CA GLY A 523 -25.20 -10.63 12.21
C GLY A 523 -25.07 -11.34 10.87
N LEU A 524 -25.09 -12.67 10.87
CA LEU A 524 -25.05 -13.46 9.65
C LEU A 524 -26.27 -13.19 8.73
N GLU A 525 -27.39 -12.75 9.31
CA GLU A 525 -28.60 -12.34 8.60
C GLU A 525 -28.43 -11.07 7.77
N ASP A 526 -27.44 -10.23 8.06
CA ASP A 526 -27.14 -9.01 7.34
C ASP A 526 -26.21 -9.25 6.11
N ILE A 527 -25.74 -10.50 5.94
CA ILE A 527 -24.89 -10.91 4.82
C ILE A 527 -25.76 -11.12 3.57
N PRO A 528 -25.41 -10.52 2.42
CA PRO A 528 -26.09 -10.82 1.16
C PRO A 528 -26.09 -12.32 0.83
N ALA A 529 -27.23 -12.88 0.43
CA ALA A 529 -27.35 -14.31 0.16
C ALA A 529 -26.44 -14.76 -1.01
N ASP A 530 -26.40 -13.96 -2.07
CA ASP A 530 -25.66 -14.25 -3.29
C ASP A 530 -24.38 -13.43 -3.39
N LEU A 531 -23.30 -14.10 -3.84
CA LEU A 531 -22.06 -13.42 -4.21
C LEU A 531 -22.28 -12.53 -5.44
N LYS A 532 -21.93 -11.25 -5.33
CA LYS A 532 -21.92 -10.34 -6.48
C LYS A 532 -20.86 -10.82 -7.49
N HIS A 533 -21.25 -10.98 -8.72
CA HIS A 533 -20.41 -11.51 -9.77
C HIS A 533 -20.80 -10.93 -11.12
N ILE A 534 -19.81 -10.66 -11.96
CA ILE A 534 -19.99 -10.22 -13.34
C ILE A 534 -19.58 -11.34 -14.30
N GLU A 535 -20.39 -11.54 -15.32
CA GLU A 535 -20.16 -12.59 -16.32
C GLU A 535 -19.62 -12.00 -17.62
N PRO A 536 -18.67 -12.68 -18.31
CA PRO A 536 -18.21 -12.26 -19.63
C PRO A 536 -19.25 -12.49 -20.72
N ILE A 537 -19.28 -11.62 -21.69
CA ILE A 537 -19.84 -11.91 -23.00
C ILE A 537 -18.76 -12.72 -23.74
N ASN A 538 -19.05 -14.00 -23.94
CA ASN A 538 -18.13 -14.86 -24.69
C ASN A 538 -18.31 -14.58 -26.19
N THR A 539 -17.27 -14.07 -26.83
CA THR A 539 -17.24 -13.78 -28.26
C THR A 539 -15.95 -14.30 -28.87
N THR A 540 -15.79 -14.21 -30.18
CA THR A 540 -14.57 -14.60 -30.89
C THR A 540 -14.14 -13.52 -31.86
N ILE A 541 -12.85 -13.46 -32.15
CA ILE A 541 -12.26 -12.70 -33.24
C ILE A 541 -11.57 -13.65 -34.21
N GLN A 542 -11.47 -13.26 -35.48
CA GLN A 542 -10.74 -14.01 -36.48
C GLN A 542 -9.26 -13.59 -36.48
N LEU A 543 -8.37 -14.51 -36.13
CA LEU A 543 -6.93 -14.34 -36.27
C LEU A 543 -6.43 -15.27 -37.38
N ALA A 544 -6.04 -14.72 -38.53
CA ALA A 544 -5.72 -15.48 -39.74
C ALA A 544 -6.91 -16.40 -40.11
N ASN A 545 -6.80 -17.70 -39.96
CA ASN A 545 -7.84 -18.68 -40.26
C ASN A 545 -8.41 -19.39 -39.03
N ARG A 546 -8.20 -18.82 -37.81
CA ARG A 546 -8.63 -19.42 -36.52
C ARG A 546 -9.54 -18.50 -35.77
N GLU A 547 -10.68 -19.01 -35.29
CA GLU A 547 -11.49 -18.34 -34.29
C GLU A 547 -10.76 -18.34 -32.94
N THR A 548 -10.59 -17.15 -32.38
CA THR A 548 -9.87 -16.95 -31.10
C THR A 548 -10.83 -16.38 -30.07
N PRO A 549 -10.92 -17.00 -28.87
CA PRO A 549 -11.83 -16.56 -27.83
C PRO A 549 -11.51 -15.16 -27.28
N VAL A 550 -12.56 -14.36 -27.03
CA VAL A 550 -12.49 -13.09 -26.32
C VAL A 550 -13.50 -13.11 -25.17
N LYS A 551 -13.06 -12.78 -23.98
CA LYS A 551 -13.89 -12.50 -22.80
C LYS A 551 -14.13 -11.00 -22.75
N LEU A 552 -15.30 -10.57 -23.24
CA LEU A 552 -15.70 -9.17 -23.26
C LEU A 552 -16.52 -8.84 -22.02
N TYR A 553 -16.15 -7.77 -21.31
CA TYR A 553 -16.92 -7.23 -20.18
C TYR A 553 -17.31 -5.79 -20.47
N HIS A 554 -18.61 -5.50 -20.36
CA HIS A 554 -19.09 -4.13 -20.38
C HIS A 554 -19.11 -3.60 -18.94
N ALA A 555 -18.25 -2.60 -18.68
CA ALA A 555 -18.16 -1.96 -17.37
C ALA A 555 -18.03 -0.44 -17.51
N GLY A 556 -18.44 0.28 -16.50
CA GLY A 556 -18.25 1.74 -16.42
C GLY A 556 -16.80 2.08 -16.14
N THR A 557 -15.99 2.20 -17.19
CA THR A 557 -14.55 2.42 -17.11
C THR A 557 -14.14 3.88 -17.26
N ASN A 558 -15.11 4.80 -17.30
CA ASN A 558 -14.91 6.24 -17.40
C ASN A 558 -14.06 6.67 -18.62
N GLY A 559 -14.33 6.04 -19.79
CA GLY A 559 -13.65 6.36 -21.04
C GLY A 559 -12.34 5.63 -21.27
N LEU A 560 -12.01 4.64 -20.43
CA LEU A 560 -10.85 3.78 -20.61
C LEU A 560 -11.25 2.40 -21.18
N PHE A 561 -10.30 1.74 -21.82
CA PHE A 561 -10.37 0.30 -22.07
C PHE A 561 -9.17 -0.41 -21.43
N TYR A 562 -9.39 -1.66 -21.06
CA TYR A 562 -8.37 -2.57 -20.54
C TYR A 562 -8.32 -3.80 -21.44
N GLN A 563 -7.14 -4.06 -22.00
CA GLN A 563 -6.88 -5.24 -22.81
C GLN A 563 -5.88 -6.16 -22.10
N GLN A 564 -6.20 -7.46 -22.10
CA GLN A 564 -5.23 -8.49 -21.72
C GLN A 564 -5.17 -9.58 -22.76
N VAL A 565 -3.96 -10.11 -22.98
CA VAL A 565 -3.74 -11.37 -23.69
C VAL A 565 -3.50 -12.44 -22.66
N LEU A 566 -4.29 -13.49 -22.69
CA LEU A 566 -4.29 -14.57 -21.73
C LEU A 566 -3.60 -15.79 -22.36
N ILE A 567 -2.55 -16.29 -21.72
CA ILE A 567 -1.75 -17.43 -22.20
C ILE A 567 -1.60 -18.44 -21.06
N GLU A 568 -2.09 -19.67 -21.27
CA GLU A 568 -1.83 -20.77 -20.35
C GLU A 568 -0.36 -21.21 -20.47
N LEU A 569 0.33 -21.30 -19.34
CA LEU A 569 1.75 -21.63 -19.34
C LEU A 569 1.98 -23.12 -19.13
N PRO A 570 2.87 -23.75 -19.94
CA PRO A 570 3.33 -25.11 -19.69
C PRO A 570 4.31 -25.15 -18.49
N ASP A 571 4.42 -26.33 -17.85
CA ASP A 571 5.19 -26.53 -16.62
C ASP A 571 6.66 -26.09 -16.72
N ASP A 572 7.30 -26.37 -17.85
CA ASP A 572 8.69 -25.98 -18.09
C ASP A 572 8.90 -24.46 -18.04
N VAL A 573 7.92 -23.69 -18.51
CA VAL A 573 7.90 -22.22 -18.41
C VAL A 573 7.62 -21.79 -16.98
N VAL A 574 6.66 -22.42 -16.30
CA VAL A 574 6.28 -22.11 -14.91
C VAL A 574 7.46 -22.24 -13.96
N GLN A 575 8.28 -23.29 -14.13
CA GLN A 575 9.43 -23.54 -13.27
C GLN A 575 10.66 -22.69 -13.58
N SER A 576 10.65 -21.93 -14.68
CA SER A 576 11.81 -21.12 -15.09
C SER A 576 12.01 -19.91 -14.15
N PRO A 577 13.21 -19.71 -13.58
CA PRO A 577 13.52 -18.52 -12.79
C PRO A 577 13.62 -17.25 -13.68
N TYR A 578 13.77 -17.41 -14.99
CA TYR A 578 13.84 -16.30 -15.95
C TYR A 578 12.46 -15.70 -16.28
N LEU A 579 11.34 -16.36 -15.90
CA LEU A 579 10.00 -15.87 -16.21
C LEU A 579 9.73 -14.49 -15.60
N GLY A 580 10.12 -14.30 -14.35
CA GLY A 580 10.01 -12.99 -13.70
C GLY A 580 10.96 -11.93 -14.26
N ILE A 581 12.09 -12.34 -14.86
CA ILE A 581 13.02 -11.42 -15.55
C ILE A 581 12.42 -11.00 -16.88
N LEU A 582 11.90 -11.94 -17.68
CA LEU A 582 11.21 -11.59 -18.93
C LEU A 582 10.07 -10.60 -18.69
N ALA A 583 9.29 -10.82 -17.60
CA ALA A 583 8.21 -9.91 -17.21
C ALA A 583 8.74 -8.50 -16.84
N LEU A 584 9.91 -8.41 -16.20
CA LEU A 584 10.57 -7.15 -15.90
C LEU A 584 11.05 -6.43 -17.17
N LEU A 585 11.64 -7.16 -18.10
CA LEU A 585 12.23 -6.57 -19.30
C LEU A 585 11.18 -6.11 -20.31
N MET A 586 10.03 -6.79 -20.37
CA MET A 586 8.97 -6.41 -21.31
C MET A 586 8.45 -4.99 -21.03
N GLY A 587 8.52 -4.13 -22.02
CA GLY A 587 8.12 -2.73 -21.92
C GLY A 587 9.19 -1.79 -21.35
N GLU A 588 10.27 -2.33 -20.78
CA GLU A 588 11.38 -1.55 -20.20
C GLU A 588 12.65 -1.54 -21.07
N VAL A 589 12.81 -2.50 -21.96
CA VAL A 589 13.83 -2.51 -23.01
C VAL A 589 13.18 -2.18 -24.34
N GLY A 590 13.97 -1.94 -25.38
CA GLY A 590 13.46 -1.61 -26.72
C GLY A 590 12.68 -2.75 -27.39
N ALA A 591 12.04 -2.44 -28.50
CA ALA A 591 11.29 -3.40 -29.31
C ALA A 591 11.46 -3.11 -30.80
N GLY A 592 11.83 -4.12 -31.59
CA GLY A 592 12.08 -3.97 -33.02
C GLY A 592 13.15 -2.94 -33.35
N ASP A 593 12.78 -1.90 -34.06
CA ASP A 593 13.67 -0.76 -34.37
C ASP A 593 13.70 0.30 -33.29
N ASP A 594 12.72 0.32 -32.37
CA ASP A 594 12.65 1.27 -31.26
C ASP A 594 13.65 0.86 -30.16
N ASP A 595 14.55 1.75 -29.76
CA ASP A 595 15.32 1.58 -28.52
C ASP A 595 14.42 1.79 -27.30
N TYR A 596 14.94 1.50 -26.10
CA TYR A 596 14.12 1.60 -24.87
C TYR A 596 13.62 3.03 -24.61
N LEU A 597 14.37 4.06 -24.99
CA LEU A 597 13.95 5.46 -24.82
C LEU A 597 12.74 5.79 -25.71
N THR A 598 12.83 5.40 -26.99
CA THR A 598 11.74 5.58 -27.96
C THR A 598 10.48 4.80 -27.54
N LEU A 599 10.65 3.57 -27.09
CA LEU A 599 9.52 2.73 -26.65
C LEU A 599 8.84 3.33 -25.41
N GLN A 600 9.59 3.81 -24.44
CA GLN A 600 9.10 4.47 -23.21
C GLN A 600 8.33 5.75 -23.54
N GLN A 601 8.86 6.59 -24.44
CA GLN A 601 8.17 7.78 -24.91
C GLN A 601 6.82 7.44 -25.54
N ARG A 602 6.79 6.45 -26.46
CA ARG A 602 5.54 6.01 -27.12
C ARG A 602 4.53 5.44 -26.11
N GLN A 603 4.97 4.75 -25.07
CA GLN A 603 4.08 4.29 -24.00
C GLN A 603 3.40 5.48 -23.31
N THR A 604 4.16 6.51 -22.94
CA THR A 604 3.63 7.70 -22.28
C THR A 604 2.65 8.46 -23.17
N GLU A 605 2.88 8.49 -24.48
CA GLU A 605 2.03 9.23 -25.44
C GLU A 605 0.63 8.61 -25.63
N ILE A 606 0.50 7.27 -25.62
CA ILE A 606 -0.74 6.62 -26.07
C ILE A 606 -1.35 5.60 -25.11
N SER A 607 -0.65 5.22 -24.03
CA SER A 607 -1.10 4.17 -23.12
C SER A 607 -0.86 4.51 -21.66
N GLY A 608 -1.51 3.79 -20.76
CA GLY A 608 -1.16 3.72 -19.33
C GLY A 608 -0.10 2.67 -19.05
N GLY A 609 0.76 2.40 -20.04
CA GLY A 609 1.83 1.41 -19.97
C GLY A 609 1.48 0.04 -20.57
N VAL A 610 2.51 -0.75 -20.78
CA VAL A 610 2.40 -2.17 -21.16
C VAL A 610 3.06 -3.02 -20.07
N GLY A 611 2.51 -4.20 -19.82
CA GLY A 611 3.01 -5.05 -18.75
C GLY A 611 2.81 -6.53 -19.01
N MET A 612 3.58 -7.35 -18.29
CA MET A 612 3.45 -8.79 -18.26
C MET A 612 3.29 -9.27 -16.81
N GLY A 613 2.25 -10.03 -16.57
CA GLY A 613 1.97 -10.62 -15.26
C GLY A 613 1.82 -12.13 -15.33
N VAL A 614 1.94 -12.80 -14.17
CA VAL A 614 1.72 -14.24 -14.05
C VAL A 614 0.84 -14.50 -12.85
N SER A 615 -0.30 -15.18 -13.06
CA SER A 615 -1.19 -15.65 -12.01
C SER A 615 -1.01 -17.15 -11.82
N LEU A 616 -0.57 -17.55 -10.63
CA LEU A 616 -0.32 -18.94 -10.27
C LEU A 616 -1.25 -19.38 -9.16
N ARG A 617 -1.80 -20.58 -9.28
CA ARG A 617 -2.59 -21.24 -8.25
C ARG A 617 -2.26 -22.74 -8.24
N SER A 618 -2.34 -23.39 -7.07
CA SER A 618 -2.48 -24.85 -7.07
C SER A 618 -3.80 -25.22 -7.76
N GLN A 619 -3.82 -26.33 -8.48
CA GLN A 619 -5.07 -26.83 -9.05
C GLN A 619 -6.08 -27.08 -7.92
N VAL A 620 -7.36 -27.02 -8.28
CA VAL A 620 -8.45 -27.06 -7.27
C VAL A 620 -8.43 -28.37 -6.51
N ASP A 621 -8.12 -29.48 -7.19
CA ASP A 621 -8.19 -30.86 -6.73
C ASP A 621 -6.82 -31.55 -6.57
N ASP A 622 -5.72 -30.89 -6.95
CA ASP A 622 -4.36 -31.45 -6.83
C ASP A 622 -3.33 -30.40 -6.41
N ALA A 623 -2.78 -30.55 -5.23
CA ALA A 623 -1.73 -29.67 -4.68
C ALA A 623 -0.37 -29.84 -5.40
N ASN A 624 -0.16 -30.92 -6.16
CA ASN A 624 1.08 -31.17 -6.90
C ASN A 624 1.08 -30.57 -8.30
N GLU A 625 -0.04 -30.01 -8.73
CA GLU A 625 -0.21 -29.38 -10.03
C GLU A 625 -0.41 -27.87 -9.90
N ILE A 626 0.18 -27.08 -10.81
CA ILE A 626 0.05 -25.62 -10.85
C ILE A 626 -0.78 -25.21 -12.05
N SER A 627 -1.85 -24.46 -11.81
CA SER A 627 -2.58 -23.72 -12.85
C SER A 627 -1.90 -22.37 -13.06
N ALA A 628 -1.41 -22.09 -14.25
CA ALA A 628 -0.58 -20.92 -14.54
C ALA A 628 -1.11 -20.11 -15.72
N LEU A 629 -1.42 -18.86 -15.50
CA LEU A 629 -1.88 -17.89 -16.49
C LEU A 629 -0.89 -16.75 -16.62
N LEU A 630 -0.31 -16.56 -17.81
CA LEU A 630 0.43 -15.37 -18.17
C LEU A 630 -0.53 -14.36 -18.81
N THR A 631 -0.36 -13.11 -18.45
CA THR A 631 -1.15 -12.00 -18.99
C THR A 631 -0.23 -10.91 -19.53
N LEU A 632 -0.50 -10.46 -20.76
CA LEU A 632 0.06 -9.25 -21.31
C LEU A 632 -1.02 -8.17 -21.22
N THR A 633 -0.70 -7.03 -20.63
CA THR A 633 -1.70 -6.03 -20.24
C THR A 633 -1.38 -4.66 -20.81
N THR A 634 -2.43 -3.93 -21.22
CA THR A 634 -2.39 -2.49 -21.43
C THR A 634 -3.73 -1.88 -21.10
N LYS A 635 -3.72 -0.59 -20.78
CA LYS A 635 -4.90 0.26 -20.62
C LYS A 635 -4.67 1.57 -21.36
N ALA A 636 -5.73 2.13 -21.91
CA ALA A 636 -5.66 3.44 -22.54
C ALA A 636 -7.04 4.09 -22.62
N LEU A 637 -7.08 5.37 -23.01
CA LEU A 637 -8.33 6.04 -23.35
C LEU A 637 -8.94 5.40 -24.60
N ASN A 638 -10.26 5.29 -24.68
CA ASN A 638 -10.96 4.68 -25.83
C ASN A 638 -10.57 5.31 -27.19
N ARG A 639 -10.15 6.60 -27.20
CA ARG A 639 -9.65 7.27 -28.40
C ARG A 639 -8.24 6.85 -28.86
N ASN A 640 -7.51 6.08 -28.02
CA ASN A 640 -6.13 5.65 -28.27
C ASN A 640 -6.02 4.12 -28.44
N PRO A 641 -6.75 3.46 -29.35
CA PRO A 641 -6.73 2.01 -29.51
C PRO A 641 -5.37 1.47 -30.02
N ASP A 642 -4.46 2.34 -30.46
CA ASP A 642 -3.10 1.99 -30.89
C ASP A 642 -2.23 1.47 -29.75
N ALA A 643 -2.64 1.66 -28.47
CA ALA A 643 -2.03 1.02 -27.32
C ALA A 643 -2.04 -0.53 -27.42
N MET A 644 -3.03 -1.12 -28.11
CA MET A 644 -3.07 -2.56 -28.39
C MET A 644 -1.91 -3.01 -29.29
N GLN A 645 -1.55 -2.20 -30.29
CA GLN A 645 -0.41 -2.47 -31.18
C GLN A 645 0.91 -2.29 -30.44
N LEU A 646 1.00 -1.30 -29.55
CA LEU A 646 2.17 -1.06 -28.71
C LEU A 646 2.43 -2.27 -27.80
N LEU A 647 1.41 -2.83 -27.15
CA LEU A 647 1.51 -4.04 -26.34
C LEU A 647 2.06 -5.24 -27.15
N GLN A 648 1.46 -5.46 -28.32
CA GLN A 648 1.89 -6.53 -29.21
C GLN A 648 3.34 -6.34 -29.68
N HIS A 649 3.73 -5.10 -30.04
CA HIS A 649 5.08 -4.75 -30.48
C HIS A 649 6.11 -4.99 -29.38
N ALA A 650 5.86 -4.49 -28.16
CA ALA A 650 6.74 -4.63 -27.01
C ALA A 650 7.00 -6.10 -26.62
N PHE A 651 5.99 -6.97 -26.74
CA PHE A 651 6.16 -8.38 -26.38
C PHE A 651 6.75 -9.24 -27.53
N CYS A 652 6.27 -9.05 -28.76
CA CYS A 652 6.70 -9.90 -29.87
C CYS A 652 8.09 -9.59 -30.41
N ASN A 653 8.53 -8.34 -30.27
CA ASN A 653 9.76 -7.84 -30.89
C ASN A 653 10.77 -7.32 -29.84
N ILE A 654 10.74 -7.84 -28.61
CA ILE A 654 11.61 -7.41 -27.50
C ILE A 654 13.09 -7.40 -27.92
N ARG A 655 13.80 -6.33 -27.61
CA ARG A 655 15.24 -6.19 -27.87
C ARG A 655 16.03 -6.66 -26.65
N LEU A 656 17.02 -7.51 -26.87
CA LEU A 656 17.87 -8.06 -25.82
C LEU A 656 19.35 -7.73 -26.04
N ASP A 657 19.66 -6.79 -26.95
CA ASP A 657 21.00 -6.28 -27.21
C ASP A 657 21.41 -5.08 -26.34
N GLU A 658 20.49 -4.55 -25.53
CA GLU A 658 20.69 -3.40 -24.66
C GLU A 658 21.29 -3.81 -23.28
N LYS A 659 22.52 -4.39 -23.28
CA LYS A 659 23.17 -4.98 -22.08
C LYS A 659 23.16 -4.03 -20.87
N SER A 660 23.53 -2.77 -21.08
CA SER A 660 23.59 -1.77 -19.99
C SER A 660 22.22 -1.55 -19.35
N ARG A 661 21.16 -1.41 -20.16
CA ARG A 661 19.79 -1.25 -19.69
C ARG A 661 19.29 -2.48 -18.94
N ILE A 662 19.56 -3.67 -19.44
CA ILE A 662 19.16 -4.94 -18.79
C ILE A 662 19.83 -5.06 -17.42
N LEU A 663 21.13 -4.77 -17.31
CA LEU A 663 21.85 -4.81 -16.04
C LEU A 663 21.27 -3.80 -15.03
N GLU A 664 20.97 -2.60 -15.49
CA GLU A 664 20.35 -1.56 -14.67
C GLU A 664 19.00 -2.03 -14.09
N LEU A 665 18.12 -2.58 -14.93
CA LEU A 665 16.80 -3.09 -14.49
C LEU A 665 16.92 -4.22 -13.46
N LEU A 666 17.90 -5.12 -13.66
CA LEU A 666 18.16 -6.20 -12.71
C LEU A 666 18.69 -5.68 -11.37
N GLN A 667 19.57 -4.66 -11.39
CA GLN A 667 20.08 -4.00 -10.19
C GLN A 667 18.96 -3.27 -9.44
N GLN A 668 18.10 -2.52 -10.14
CA GLN A 668 16.92 -1.87 -9.56
C GLN A 668 15.97 -2.89 -8.92
N ARG A 669 15.75 -4.04 -9.57
CA ARG A 669 14.95 -5.14 -9.02
C ARG A 669 15.54 -5.69 -7.74
N LYS A 670 16.87 -5.95 -7.73
CA LYS A 670 17.60 -6.41 -6.54
C LYS A 670 17.44 -5.42 -5.40
N ALA A 671 17.70 -4.13 -5.63
CA ALA A 671 17.61 -3.08 -4.63
C ALA A 671 16.19 -2.96 -4.02
N ARG A 672 15.16 -2.94 -4.86
CA ARG A 672 13.76 -2.95 -4.41
C ARG A 672 13.41 -4.19 -3.60
N TRP A 673 13.94 -5.35 -3.97
CA TRP A 673 13.70 -6.59 -3.23
C TRP A 673 14.35 -6.55 -1.86
N GLN A 674 15.60 -6.10 -1.76
CA GLN A 674 16.32 -5.93 -0.49
C GLN A 674 15.59 -4.95 0.44
N ALA A 675 15.15 -3.81 -0.06
CA ALA A 675 14.37 -2.83 0.71
C ALA A 675 13.05 -3.39 1.29
N ARG A 676 12.44 -4.37 0.62
CA ARG A 676 11.21 -5.01 1.12
C ARG A 676 11.42 -6.00 2.26
N LEU A 677 12.63 -6.49 2.51
CA LEU A 677 12.87 -7.54 3.52
C LEU A 677 12.44 -7.09 4.92
N SER A 678 12.78 -5.89 5.32
CA SER A 678 12.42 -5.33 6.63
C SER A 678 10.92 -5.04 6.79
N ASN A 679 10.21 -4.75 5.69
CA ASN A 679 8.78 -4.45 5.72
C ASN A 679 7.87 -5.66 5.50
N ALA A 680 8.36 -6.72 4.86
CA ALA A 680 7.60 -7.92 4.52
C ALA A 680 8.22 -9.21 5.07
N GLY A 681 9.07 -9.14 6.11
CA GLY A 681 9.81 -10.27 6.66
C GLY A 681 8.92 -11.44 7.06
N HIS A 682 7.74 -11.19 7.62
CA HIS A 682 6.76 -12.24 7.96
C HIS A 682 6.28 -13.03 6.72
N ALA A 683 6.11 -12.37 5.58
CA ALA A 683 5.70 -13.05 4.35
C ALA A 683 6.81 -13.99 3.85
N TYR A 684 8.08 -13.56 3.88
CA TYR A 684 9.22 -14.42 3.55
C TYR A 684 9.42 -15.56 4.55
N ALA A 685 9.18 -15.32 5.85
CA ALA A 685 9.20 -16.37 6.87
C ALA A 685 8.13 -17.44 6.60
N MET A 686 6.88 -17.04 6.34
CA MET A 686 5.79 -17.95 5.96
C MET A 686 6.08 -18.70 4.66
N GLN A 687 6.60 -18.04 3.63
CA GLN A 687 6.98 -18.66 2.37
C GLN A 687 8.09 -19.71 2.58
N THR A 688 9.11 -19.37 3.37
CA THR A 688 10.20 -20.28 3.73
C THR A 688 9.69 -21.48 4.49
N ALA A 689 8.85 -21.29 5.48
CA ALA A 689 8.26 -22.38 6.27
C ALA A 689 7.39 -23.30 5.39
N SER A 690 6.63 -22.74 4.43
CA SER A 690 5.70 -23.49 3.57
C SER A 690 6.35 -24.22 2.39
N ARG A 691 7.64 -24.03 2.12
CA ARG A 691 8.35 -24.40 0.86
C ARG A 691 8.17 -25.84 0.37
N ASN A 692 7.79 -26.75 1.23
CA ASN A 692 7.64 -28.19 0.90
C ASN A 692 6.19 -28.68 0.94
N MET A 693 5.21 -27.78 1.14
CA MET A 693 3.81 -28.18 1.37
C MET A 693 3.04 -28.46 0.07
N SER A 694 3.43 -27.84 -1.04
CA SER A 694 2.83 -28.06 -2.37
C SER A 694 3.82 -27.75 -3.50
N ALA A 695 3.50 -28.14 -4.72
CA ALA A 695 4.30 -27.76 -5.91
C ALA A 695 4.36 -26.24 -6.07
N TYR A 696 3.23 -25.54 -5.83
CA TYR A 696 3.17 -24.08 -5.83
C TYR A 696 4.14 -23.49 -4.79
N ALA A 697 4.08 -23.94 -3.54
CA ALA A 697 4.91 -23.42 -2.45
C ALA A 697 6.40 -23.65 -2.71
N LYS A 698 6.77 -24.81 -3.24
CA LYS A 698 8.14 -25.14 -3.64
C LYS A 698 8.66 -24.19 -4.71
N ARG A 699 7.89 -24.03 -5.78
CA ARG A 699 8.23 -23.11 -6.88
C ARG A 699 8.32 -21.67 -6.38
N ASP A 700 7.32 -21.23 -5.59
CA ASP A 700 7.26 -19.86 -5.06
C ASP A 700 8.49 -19.53 -4.21
N TYR A 701 8.89 -20.42 -3.31
CA TYR A 701 10.11 -20.25 -2.51
C TYR A 701 11.37 -20.10 -3.36
N HIS A 702 11.55 -20.97 -4.38
CA HIS A 702 12.77 -20.97 -5.18
C HIS A 702 12.83 -19.88 -6.24
N VAL A 703 11.70 -19.38 -6.73
CA VAL A 703 11.62 -18.42 -7.85
C VAL A 703 11.30 -16.99 -7.37
N THR A 704 10.65 -16.82 -6.23
CA THR A 704 10.26 -15.51 -5.69
C THR A 704 10.67 -15.27 -4.23
N GLY A 705 11.23 -16.29 -3.56
CA GLY A 705 11.66 -16.22 -2.18
C GLY A 705 13.13 -15.80 -2.01
N LEU A 706 13.63 -15.94 -0.78
CA LEU A 706 14.99 -15.53 -0.43
C LEU A 706 16.10 -16.20 -1.28
N PRO A 707 16.02 -17.50 -1.64
CA PRO A 707 17.01 -18.10 -2.55
C PRO A 707 17.06 -17.44 -3.94
N ALA A 708 15.91 -16.95 -4.44
CA ALA A 708 15.85 -16.27 -5.72
C ALA A 708 16.56 -14.91 -5.70
N LEU A 709 16.54 -14.20 -4.55
CA LEU A 709 17.32 -12.96 -4.37
C LEU A 709 18.82 -13.26 -4.43
N GLN A 710 19.29 -14.32 -3.78
CA GLN A 710 20.69 -14.74 -3.85
C GLN A 710 21.08 -15.14 -5.28
N TRP A 711 20.22 -15.91 -5.96
CA TRP A 711 20.42 -16.28 -7.35
C TRP A 711 20.48 -15.06 -8.27
N LEU A 712 19.57 -14.08 -8.10
CA LEU A 712 19.57 -12.84 -8.88
C LEU A 712 20.86 -12.03 -8.67
N SER A 713 21.34 -11.94 -7.43
CA SER A 713 22.60 -11.26 -7.13
C SER A 713 23.76 -11.88 -7.87
N LYS A 714 23.87 -13.22 -7.81
CA LYS A 714 24.91 -13.96 -8.52
C LYS A 714 24.77 -13.83 -10.06
N LEU A 715 23.55 -13.89 -10.60
CA LEU A 715 23.31 -13.70 -12.02
C LEU A 715 23.81 -12.33 -12.50
N ILE A 716 23.53 -11.26 -11.75
CA ILE A 716 23.98 -9.91 -12.08
C ILE A 716 25.51 -9.86 -12.16
N ASP A 717 26.22 -10.43 -11.18
CA ASP A 717 27.68 -10.46 -11.16
C ASP A 717 28.24 -11.29 -12.35
N ASP A 718 27.69 -12.48 -12.60
CA ASP A 718 28.11 -13.35 -13.69
C ASP A 718 27.95 -12.71 -15.09
N ILE A 719 26.83 -11.99 -15.34
CA ILE A 719 26.59 -11.37 -16.66
C ILE A 719 27.23 -10.00 -16.84
N ARG A 720 27.56 -9.29 -15.73
CA ARG A 720 28.26 -8.01 -15.78
C ARG A 720 29.65 -8.18 -16.38
N ASP A 721 30.42 -9.14 -15.88
CA ASP A 721 31.85 -9.29 -16.10
C ASP A 721 32.21 -10.33 -17.17
N ASN A 722 31.21 -11.09 -17.67
CA ASN A 722 31.43 -12.19 -18.61
C ASN A 722 30.44 -12.18 -19.78
N ASP A 723 30.92 -11.85 -20.96
CA ASP A 723 30.08 -11.80 -22.17
C ASP A 723 29.53 -13.18 -22.60
N VAL A 724 30.21 -14.27 -22.25
CA VAL A 724 29.69 -15.63 -22.53
C VAL A 724 28.49 -15.91 -21.63
N SER A 725 28.57 -15.57 -20.34
CA SER A 725 27.45 -15.67 -19.40
C SER A 725 26.27 -14.80 -19.82
N TYR A 726 26.55 -13.59 -20.30
CA TYR A 726 25.52 -12.71 -20.85
C TYR A 726 24.84 -13.31 -22.08
N THR A 727 25.61 -13.86 -23.03
CA THR A 727 25.05 -14.52 -24.21
C THR A 727 24.14 -15.69 -23.81
N GLN A 728 24.59 -16.54 -22.90
CA GLN A 728 23.78 -17.66 -22.40
C GLN A 728 22.49 -17.17 -21.69
N PHE A 729 22.58 -16.10 -20.93
CA PHE A 729 21.39 -15.49 -20.32
C PHE A 729 20.39 -15.01 -21.38
N ILE A 730 20.85 -14.34 -22.44
CA ILE A 730 19.98 -13.87 -23.53
C ILE A 730 19.34 -15.06 -24.27
N GLU A 731 20.08 -16.14 -24.53
CA GLU A 731 19.54 -17.35 -25.16
C GLU A 731 18.42 -17.98 -24.30
N GLN A 732 18.56 -17.97 -22.97
CA GLN A 732 17.49 -18.45 -22.06
C GLN A 732 16.23 -17.57 -22.12
N ILE A 733 16.38 -16.25 -22.12
CA ILE A 733 15.26 -15.30 -22.24
C ILE A 733 14.57 -15.44 -23.59
N GLN A 734 15.33 -15.56 -24.70
CA GLN A 734 14.78 -15.76 -26.05
C GLN A 734 14.03 -17.07 -26.18
N SER A 735 14.63 -18.17 -25.69
CA SER A 735 13.97 -19.48 -25.70
C SER A 735 12.66 -19.48 -24.89
N LEU A 736 12.66 -18.83 -23.74
CA LEU A 736 11.47 -18.66 -22.92
C LEU A 736 10.39 -17.84 -23.63
N GLN A 737 10.76 -16.70 -24.22
CA GLN A 737 9.83 -15.86 -24.98
C GLN A 737 9.22 -16.63 -26.16
N GLN A 738 10.03 -17.33 -26.97
CA GLN A 738 9.54 -18.12 -28.08
C GLN A 738 8.60 -19.23 -27.62
N ARG A 739 8.91 -19.91 -26.52
CA ARG A 739 8.06 -20.93 -25.93
C ARG A 739 6.68 -20.39 -25.53
N ILE A 740 6.62 -19.14 -24.99
CA ILE A 740 5.39 -18.45 -24.63
C ILE A 740 4.63 -17.97 -25.88
N LEU A 741 5.33 -17.38 -26.86
CA LEU A 741 4.71 -16.87 -28.09
C LEU A 741 3.94 -17.95 -28.86
N ASN A 742 4.42 -19.20 -28.80
CA ASN A 742 3.82 -20.33 -29.47
C ASN A 742 2.61 -20.95 -28.74
N GLN A 743 2.29 -20.50 -27.52
CA GLN A 743 1.10 -20.97 -26.81
C GLN A 743 -0.18 -20.36 -27.41
N PRO A 744 -1.31 -21.09 -27.33
CA PRO A 744 -2.62 -20.56 -27.69
C PRO A 744 -2.95 -19.29 -26.89
N LYS A 745 -3.56 -18.29 -27.54
CA LYS A 745 -3.94 -17.03 -26.93
C LYS A 745 -5.45 -16.94 -26.79
N GLN A 746 -5.90 -16.32 -25.70
CA GLN A 746 -7.25 -15.82 -25.52
C GLN A 746 -7.15 -14.33 -25.17
N PHE A 747 -8.22 -13.60 -25.27
CA PHE A 747 -8.23 -12.17 -24.95
C PHE A 747 -9.27 -11.83 -23.90
N LEU A 748 -8.93 -10.84 -23.08
CA LEU A 748 -9.84 -10.14 -22.20
C LEU A 748 -9.92 -8.69 -22.67
N LEU A 749 -11.14 -8.17 -22.81
CA LEU A 749 -11.41 -6.77 -23.11
C LEU A 749 -12.47 -6.25 -22.14
N VAL A 750 -12.14 -5.17 -21.43
CA VAL A 750 -13.07 -4.46 -20.54
C VAL A 750 -13.22 -3.05 -21.08
N CYS A 751 -14.42 -2.63 -21.37
CA CYS A 751 -14.74 -1.30 -21.89
C CYS A 751 -16.23 -0.98 -21.74
N GLU A 752 -16.59 0.27 -22.00
CA GLU A 752 -17.98 0.67 -22.15
C GLU A 752 -18.56 0.10 -23.43
N LYS A 753 -19.87 -0.21 -23.40
CA LYS A 753 -20.57 -0.94 -24.48
C LYS A 753 -20.44 -0.26 -25.86
N GLU A 754 -20.51 1.05 -25.89
CA GLU A 754 -20.45 1.85 -27.13
C GLU A 754 -19.13 1.72 -27.90
N PHE A 755 -18.04 1.37 -27.24
CA PHE A 755 -16.70 1.23 -27.86
C PHE A 755 -16.32 -0.21 -28.19
N SER A 756 -17.12 -1.19 -27.76
CA SER A 756 -16.75 -2.62 -27.83
C SER A 756 -16.49 -3.12 -29.25
N ASP A 757 -17.32 -2.74 -30.23
CA ASP A 757 -17.19 -3.24 -31.61
C ASP A 757 -15.92 -2.68 -32.28
N GLU A 758 -15.62 -1.41 -32.11
CA GLU A 758 -14.40 -0.77 -32.63
C GLU A 758 -13.14 -1.40 -32.03
N LEU A 759 -13.13 -1.59 -30.70
CA LEU A 759 -12.00 -2.19 -30.00
C LEU A 759 -11.81 -3.66 -30.37
N LEU A 760 -12.87 -4.45 -30.58
CA LEU A 760 -12.78 -5.83 -31.05
C LEU A 760 -12.20 -5.91 -32.47
N HIS A 761 -12.60 -5.01 -33.37
CA HIS A 761 -12.02 -4.92 -34.72
C HIS A 761 -10.53 -4.58 -34.66
N LYS A 762 -10.14 -3.60 -33.87
CA LYS A 762 -8.73 -3.22 -33.68
C LYS A 762 -7.91 -4.37 -33.08
N LEU A 763 -8.46 -5.08 -32.09
CA LEU A 763 -7.82 -6.25 -31.48
C LEU A 763 -7.53 -7.34 -32.53
N ALA A 764 -8.52 -7.65 -33.38
CA ALA A 764 -8.38 -8.61 -34.44
C ALA A 764 -7.32 -8.21 -35.47
N ASP A 765 -7.31 -6.95 -35.91
CA ASP A 765 -6.32 -6.42 -36.86
C ASP A 765 -4.89 -6.51 -36.30
N VAL A 766 -4.68 -6.08 -35.08
CA VAL A 766 -3.35 -6.07 -34.42
C VAL A 766 -2.78 -7.48 -34.30
N TRP A 767 -3.57 -8.45 -33.82
CA TRP A 767 -3.06 -9.80 -33.53
C TRP A 767 -3.14 -10.79 -34.73
N SER A 768 -3.78 -10.41 -35.81
CA SER A 768 -3.89 -11.27 -37.02
C SER A 768 -2.55 -11.64 -37.64
N LYS A 769 -1.52 -10.82 -37.45
CA LYS A 769 -0.19 -10.96 -38.05
C LYS A 769 0.73 -11.94 -37.31
N ASN A 770 0.36 -12.40 -36.11
CA ASN A 770 1.24 -13.16 -35.21
C ASN A 770 0.72 -14.58 -34.91
N ALA A 771 0.06 -15.22 -35.87
CA ALA A 771 -0.24 -16.65 -35.77
C ALA A 771 1.05 -17.46 -36.03
N VAL A 772 1.70 -17.91 -34.96
CA VAL A 772 2.89 -18.76 -35.06
C VAL A 772 2.50 -20.19 -34.73
N ASP A 773 2.76 -21.09 -35.66
CA ASP A 773 2.59 -22.55 -35.52
C ASP A 773 3.98 -23.23 -35.64
N THR A 774 4.89 -22.92 -34.71
CA THR A 774 6.19 -23.63 -34.64
C THR A 774 6.28 -24.43 -33.35
N GLU A 775 6.52 -25.73 -33.45
CA GLU A 775 6.87 -26.52 -32.27
C GLU A 775 8.20 -26.03 -31.71
N THR A 776 8.19 -25.67 -30.41
CA THR A 776 9.41 -25.33 -29.67
C THR A 776 9.79 -26.47 -28.75
N ALA A 777 11.08 -26.71 -28.59
CA ALA A 777 11.57 -27.68 -27.63
C ALA A 777 11.21 -27.24 -26.19
N PRO A 778 10.88 -28.18 -25.28
CA PRO A 778 10.70 -27.89 -23.87
C PRO A 778 11.97 -27.27 -23.27
N LEU A 779 11.78 -26.37 -22.31
CA LEU A 779 12.87 -25.79 -21.53
C LEU A 779 13.41 -26.82 -20.51
N ALA A 780 14.68 -26.69 -20.14
CA ALA A 780 15.22 -27.47 -19.03
C ALA A 780 14.56 -27.00 -17.70
N VAL A 781 13.92 -27.94 -17.01
CA VAL A 781 13.29 -27.65 -15.71
C VAL A 781 14.36 -27.71 -14.63
N PRO A 782 14.53 -26.66 -13.81
CA PRO A 782 15.45 -26.67 -12.68
C PRO A 782 15.03 -27.74 -11.65
N SER A 783 15.99 -28.51 -11.14
CA SER A 783 15.76 -29.36 -9.98
C SER A 783 15.98 -28.55 -8.72
N PHE A 784 14.94 -28.41 -7.90
CA PHE A 784 15.05 -27.74 -6.60
C PHE A 784 15.29 -28.80 -5.51
N GLU A 785 16.35 -28.58 -4.70
CA GLU A 785 16.61 -29.44 -3.55
C GLU A 785 15.53 -29.21 -2.47
N THR A 786 15.09 -30.29 -1.85
CA THR A 786 14.18 -30.24 -0.69
C THR A 786 15.01 -30.28 0.59
N ASN A 787 14.88 -29.24 1.42
CA ASN A 787 15.44 -29.19 2.75
C ASN A 787 14.28 -29.04 3.75
N ASN A 788 14.13 -30.02 4.66
CA ASN A 788 13.08 -30.03 5.69
C ASN A 788 13.53 -29.46 7.04
N GLN A 789 14.76 -28.92 7.11
CA GLN A 789 15.27 -28.34 8.35
C GLN A 789 14.68 -26.95 8.60
N ASP A 790 14.55 -26.57 9.85
CA ASP A 790 14.23 -25.20 10.24
C ASP A 790 15.28 -24.24 9.69
N GLN A 791 14.84 -23.07 9.30
CA GLN A 791 15.73 -22.08 8.70
C GLN A 791 15.65 -20.77 9.48
N ALA A 792 16.81 -20.16 9.70
CA ALA A 792 16.96 -18.79 10.15
C ALA A 792 17.70 -18.00 9.08
N TRP A 793 17.09 -16.85 8.68
CA TRP A 793 17.69 -15.91 7.74
C TRP A 793 18.02 -14.63 8.49
N LEU A 794 19.26 -14.20 8.41
CA LEU A 794 19.71 -12.96 9.02
C LEU A 794 19.45 -11.81 8.06
N ILE A 795 18.74 -10.80 8.56
CA ILE A 795 18.50 -9.52 7.89
C ILE A 795 18.82 -8.39 8.84
N GLN A 796 19.07 -7.18 8.32
CA GLN A 796 19.24 -6.00 9.15
C GLN A 796 17.88 -5.56 9.71
N SER A 797 17.65 -5.85 10.99
CA SER A 797 16.42 -5.50 11.70
C SER A 797 16.59 -5.61 13.20
N ASN A 798 16.00 -4.67 13.95
CA ASN A 798 15.93 -4.72 15.42
C ASN A 798 14.74 -5.55 15.94
N VAL A 799 13.97 -6.16 15.03
CA VAL A 799 12.79 -6.98 15.33
C VAL A 799 12.83 -8.28 14.52
N GLN A 800 12.05 -9.24 14.97
CA GLN A 800 11.98 -10.59 14.40
C GLN A 800 10.71 -10.81 13.59
N PHE A 801 10.75 -11.82 12.70
CA PHE A 801 9.61 -12.28 11.92
C PHE A 801 9.57 -13.80 12.02
N CYS A 802 8.69 -14.33 12.84
CA CYS A 802 8.58 -15.78 13.09
C CYS A 802 7.47 -16.39 12.24
N ALA A 803 7.66 -17.63 11.78
CA ALA A 803 6.60 -18.39 11.14
C ALA A 803 6.74 -19.89 11.43
N SER A 804 5.61 -20.55 11.68
CA SER A 804 5.46 -22.00 11.79
C SER A 804 4.36 -22.47 10.84
N VAL A 805 4.46 -23.70 10.34
CA VAL A 805 3.55 -24.22 9.33
C VAL A 805 3.20 -25.68 9.59
N TYR A 806 1.94 -26.01 9.33
CA TYR A 806 1.39 -27.37 9.36
C TYR A 806 0.85 -27.73 7.97
N PRO A 807 0.95 -29.01 7.56
CA PRO A 807 0.34 -29.48 6.33
C PRO A 807 -1.18 -29.26 6.34
N ALA A 808 -1.72 -28.80 5.24
CA ALA A 808 -3.16 -28.57 5.08
C ALA A 808 -3.68 -29.19 3.78
N VAL A 809 -4.93 -28.92 3.45
CA VAL A 809 -5.65 -29.56 2.36
C VAL A 809 -5.75 -28.67 1.12
N ALA A 810 -6.11 -29.24 -0.04
CA ALA A 810 -6.45 -28.47 -1.25
C ALA A 810 -7.77 -27.73 -1.08
N ILE A 811 -8.05 -26.72 -1.91
CA ILE A 811 -9.17 -25.78 -1.74
C ILE A 811 -10.54 -26.42 -1.90
N ASP A 812 -10.68 -27.51 -2.66
CA ASP A 812 -11.95 -28.22 -2.85
C ASP A 812 -12.29 -29.17 -1.70
N HIS A 813 -11.30 -29.51 -0.87
CA HIS A 813 -11.50 -30.40 0.29
C HIS A 813 -12.58 -29.83 1.23
N PRO A 814 -13.44 -30.67 1.85
CA PRO A 814 -14.46 -30.20 2.79
C PRO A 814 -13.89 -29.34 3.94
N ASP A 815 -12.70 -29.69 4.45
CA ASP A 815 -12.06 -28.98 5.57
C ASP A 815 -11.42 -27.64 5.19
N ALA A 816 -11.32 -27.30 3.90
CA ALA A 816 -10.73 -26.03 3.47
C ALA A 816 -11.50 -24.80 4.00
N ALA A 817 -12.83 -24.86 4.02
CA ALA A 817 -13.65 -23.79 4.60
C ALA A 817 -13.42 -23.66 6.12
N VAL A 818 -13.30 -24.80 6.80
CA VAL A 818 -13.03 -24.83 8.26
C VAL A 818 -11.66 -24.22 8.57
N MET A 819 -10.61 -24.60 7.82
CA MET A 819 -9.27 -24.01 7.96
C MET A 819 -9.25 -22.50 7.67
N THR A 820 -10.09 -22.04 6.76
CA THR A 820 -10.22 -20.59 6.44
C THR A 820 -10.75 -19.81 7.66
N ILE A 821 -11.67 -20.39 8.44
CA ILE A 821 -12.20 -19.79 9.68
C ILE A 821 -11.25 -20.00 10.87
N LEU A 822 -10.52 -21.11 10.91
CA LEU A 822 -9.63 -21.46 12.02
C LEU A 822 -8.55 -20.38 12.26
N GLY A 823 -7.97 -19.82 11.19
CA GLY A 823 -6.94 -18.79 11.30
C GLY A 823 -7.41 -17.53 12.05
N PRO A 824 -8.44 -16.83 11.56
CA PRO A 824 -9.03 -15.68 12.27
C PRO A 824 -9.51 -16.04 13.69
N TYR A 825 -10.10 -17.22 13.89
CA TYR A 825 -10.55 -17.65 15.21
C TYR A 825 -9.40 -17.75 16.23
N LEU A 826 -8.26 -18.35 15.86
CA LEU A 826 -7.06 -18.44 16.70
C LEU A 826 -6.41 -17.07 16.91
N ARG A 827 -6.35 -16.24 15.85
CA ARG A 827 -5.79 -14.90 15.95
C ARG A 827 -6.55 -14.08 16.99
N ASP A 828 -7.86 -14.00 16.86
CA ASP A 828 -8.71 -13.10 17.63
C ASP A 828 -8.99 -13.65 19.05
N GLY A 829 -9.01 -14.97 19.21
CA GLY A 829 -9.28 -15.61 20.50
C GLY A 829 -8.05 -15.73 21.40
N PHE A 830 -6.83 -15.81 20.83
CA PHE A 830 -5.63 -16.04 21.62
C PHE A 830 -4.40 -15.27 21.12
N LEU A 831 -4.04 -15.37 19.83
CA LEU A 831 -2.75 -14.91 19.34
C LEU A 831 -2.58 -13.39 19.42
N HIS A 832 -3.65 -12.64 19.21
CA HIS A 832 -3.60 -11.17 19.33
C HIS A 832 -3.21 -10.74 20.74
N GLN A 833 -3.81 -11.33 21.77
CA GLN A 833 -3.49 -11.04 23.16
C GLN A 833 -2.06 -11.48 23.52
N ALA A 834 -1.67 -12.73 23.16
CA ALA A 834 -0.39 -13.29 23.54
C ALA A 834 0.79 -12.61 22.82
N ILE A 835 0.67 -12.37 21.50
CA ILE A 835 1.77 -11.88 20.66
C ILE A 835 1.84 -10.35 20.67
N ARG A 836 0.70 -9.65 20.51
CA ARG A 836 0.67 -8.19 20.45
C ARG A 836 0.60 -7.55 21.83
N GLU A 837 -0.46 -7.81 22.61
CA GLU A 837 -0.70 -7.09 23.87
C GLU A 837 0.30 -7.43 24.96
N GLN A 838 0.60 -8.73 25.15
CA GLN A 838 1.55 -9.21 26.16
C GLN A 838 2.98 -9.28 25.61
N GLY A 839 3.12 -9.70 24.35
CA GLY A 839 4.40 -9.92 23.72
C GLY A 839 5.05 -8.67 23.18
N GLY A 840 4.28 -7.61 22.87
CA GLY A 840 4.78 -6.36 22.36
C GLY A 840 5.14 -6.36 20.86
N ALA A 841 4.74 -7.41 20.12
CA ALA A 841 4.86 -7.43 18.66
C ALA A 841 3.84 -6.47 18.04
N TYR A 842 4.14 -5.93 16.87
CA TYR A 842 3.16 -5.11 16.13
C TYR A 842 1.95 -5.94 15.70
N GLY A 843 2.15 -7.21 15.33
CA GLY A 843 1.05 -8.11 15.00
C GLY A 843 1.47 -9.57 14.92
N GLY A 844 0.48 -10.44 14.89
CA GLY A 844 0.65 -11.88 14.70
C GLY A 844 -0.68 -12.54 14.41
N GLY A 845 -0.64 -13.77 13.93
CA GLY A 845 -1.85 -14.48 13.59
C GLY A 845 -1.62 -15.86 13.03
N ALA A 846 -2.71 -16.44 12.53
CA ALA A 846 -2.71 -17.69 11.80
C ALA A 846 -3.58 -17.59 10.55
N GLY A 847 -3.35 -18.46 9.57
CA GLY A 847 -4.15 -18.47 8.35
C GLY A 847 -3.89 -19.70 7.47
N TYR A 848 -4.90 -20.07 6.71
CA TYR A 848 -4.84 -21.11 5.70
C TYR A 848 -4.47 -20.55 4.35
N ASP A 849 -3.40 -21.08 3.73
CA ASP A 849 -3.03 -20.80 2.34
C ASP A 849 -3.39 -22.00 1.47
N ALA A 850 -4.45 -21.86 0.70
CA ALA A 850 -4.97 -22.90 -0.19
C ALA A 850 -4.04 -23.24 -1.36
N ASN A 851 -3.15 -22.34 -1.77
CA ASN A 851 -2.19 -22.61 -2.86
C ASN A 851 -0.97 -23.36 -2.32
N ALA A 852 -0.50 -22.98 -1.14
CA ALA A 852 0.57 -23.69 -0.47
C ALA A 852 0.11 -25.02 0.17
N CYS A 853 -1.21 -25.24 0.34
CA CYS A 853 -1.78 -26.32 1.17
C CYS A 853 -1.15 -26.33 2.58
N ALA A 854 -1.12 -25.16 3.19
CA ALA A 854 -0.44 -24.92 4.44
C ALA A 854 -1.33 -24.12 5.41
N PHE A 855 -1.36 -24.54 6.68
CA PHE A 855 -1.85 -23.71 7.76
C PHE A 855 -0.65 -23.05 8.43
N ARG A 856 -0.64 -21.72 8.50
CA ARG A 856 0.52 -20.88 8.87
C ARG A 856 0.24 -20.12 10.13
N PHE A 857 1.23 -20.07 11.03
CA PHE A 857 1.33 -19.09 12.11
C PHE A 857 2.44 -18.10 11.78
N PHE A 858 2.28 -16.84 12.21
CA PHE A 858 3.29 -15.81 11.99
C PHE A 858 3.26 -14.72 13.05
N SER A 859 4.41 -14.07 13.24
CA SER A 859 4.51 -12.78 13.93
C SER A 859 5.22 -11.73 13.06
N TYR A 860 4.93 -10.46 13.34
CA TYR A 860 5.38 -9.33 12.57
C TYR A 860 5.92 -8.23 13.47
N ARG A 861 7.18 -7.80 13.21
CA ARG A 861 7.90 -6.84 14.07
C ARG A 861 7.84 -7.26 15.55
N ASP A 862 8.32 -8.45 15.82
CA ASP A 862 8.25 -9.09 17.13
C ASP A 862 9.59 -8.90 17.88
N PRO A 863 9.59 -8.39 19.11
CA PRO A 863 10.80 -8.30 19.92
C PRO A 863 11.24 -9.66 20.47
N ARG A 864 10.42 -10.71 20.38
CA ARG A 864 10.62 -12.07 20.92
C ARG A 864 10.76 -13.07 19.78
N MET A 865 11.26 -14.27 20.09
CA MET A 865 11.34 -15.40 19.17
C MET A 865 10.85 -16.70 19.82
N SER A 866 11.53 -17.20 20.83
CA SER A 866 11.21 -18.50 21.44
C SER A 866 9.84 -18.51 22.11
N GLU A 867 9.49 -17.45 22.80
CA GLU A 867 8.19 -17.27 23.44
C GLU A 867 7.06 -17.19 22.41
N THR A 868 7.33 -16.62 21.26
CA THR A 868 6.36 -16.49 20.16
C THR A 868 6.05 -17.85 19.53
N PHE A 869 7.05 -18.71 19.32
CA PHE A 869 6.81 -20.09 18.88
C PHE A 869 6.01 -20.88 19.91
N ALA A 870 6.31 -20.71 21.22
CA ALA A 870 5.50 -21.30 22.28
C ALA A 870 4.06 -20.76 22.31
N ASP A 871 3.84 -19.49 21.95
CA ASP A 871 2.51 -18.91 21.81
C ASP A 871 1.71 -19.52 20.65
N PHE A 872 2.36 -19.86 19.54
CA PHE A 872 1.72 -20.58 18.44
C PHE A 872 1.16 -21.93 18.91
N GLU A 873 1.97 -22.73 19.62
CA GLU A 873 1.57 -24.01 20.18
C GLU A 873 0.47 -23.85 21.23
N ARG A 874 0.61 -22.89 22.16
CA ARG A 874 -0.41 -22.62 23.18
C ARG A 874 -1.75 -22.23 22.60
N SER A 875 -1.78 -21.62 21.42
CA SER A 875 -3.04 -21.27 20.75
C SER A 875 -3.83 -22.51 20.30
N ILE A 876 -3.13 -23.57 19.92
CA ILE A 876 -3.72 -24.89 19.58
C ILE A 876 -4.33 -25.51 20.83
N ASP A 877 -3.56 -25.57 21.93
CA ASP A 877 -4.01 -26.07 23.23
C ASP A 877 -5.22 -25.27 23.76
N TRP A 878 -5.18 -23.95 23.59
CA TRP A 878 -6.27 -23.08 23.96
C TRP A 878 -7.56 -23.47 23.25
N LEU A 879 -7.54 -23.65 21.92
CA LEU A 879 -8.73 -24.02 21.14
C LEU A 879 -9.32 -25.36 21.59
N MET A 880 -8.46 -26.34 21.89
CA MET A 880 -8.89 -27.67 22.29
C MET A 880 -9.57 -27.69 23.68
N ASN A 881 -9.20 -26.75 24.57
CA ASN A 881 -9.64 -26.73 25.97
C ASN A 881 -10.56 -25.53 26.32
N HIS A 882 -10.66 -24.52 25.44
CA HIS A 882 -11.42 -23.29 25.68
C HIS A 882 -12.93 -23.55 25.65
N ASP A 883 -13.67 -22.88 26.56
CA ASP A 883 -15.13 -22.84 26.50
C ASP A 883 -15.58 -21.79 25.47
N ALA A 884 -15.78 -22.27 24.25
CA ALA A 884 -16.09 -21.40 23.10
C ALA A 884 -17.47 -20.75 23.22
N LYS A 885 -17.52 -19.45 23.00
CA LYS A 885 -18.75 -18.66 22.97
C LYS A 885 -19.32 -18.58 21.56
N PRO A 886 -20.64 -18.69 21.35
CA PRO A 886 -21.26 -18.68 20.01
C PRO A 886 -20.89 -17.46 19.17
N HIS A 887 -20.73 -16.27 19.80
CA HIS A 887 -20.37 -15.05 19.06
C HIS A 887 -18.96 -15.08 18.46
N GLN A 888 -18.01 -15.83 19.02
CA GLN A 888 -16.64 -15.87 18.53
C GLN A 888 -16.53 -16.49 17.13
N ILE A 889 -17.32 -17.53 16.86
CA ILE A 889 -17.34 -18.13 15.52
C ILE A 889 -18.13 -17.29 14.54
N GLU A 890 -19.24 -16.65 14.98
CA GLU A 890 -20.00 -15.69 14.18
C GLU A 890 -19.08 -14.56 13.71
N GLU A 891 -18.29 -13.97 14.60
CA GLU A 891 -17.33 -12.90 14.30
C GLU A 891 -16.24 -13.37 13.32
N ALA A 892 -15.69 -14.57 13.47
CA ALA A 892 -14.70 -15.12 12.54
C ALA A 892 -15.31 -15.32 11.12
N ILE A 893 -16.56 -15.80 11.04
CA ILE A 893 -17.29 -15.97 9.79
C ILE A 893 -17.54 -14.60 9.14
N LEU A 894 -18.02 -13.62 9.89
CA LEU A 894 -18.28 -12.25 9.39
C LEU A 894 -17.01 -11.64 8.78
N GLY A 895 -15.88 -11.71 9.46
CA GLY A 895 -14.61 -11.18 8.95
C GLY A 895 -14.14 -11.85 7.66
N VAL A 896 -14.29 -13.18 7.55
CA VAL A 896 -13.93 -13.90 6.32
C VAL A 896 -14.88 -13.55 5.17
N ILE A 897 -16.18 -13.51 5.41
CA ILE A 897 -17.16 -13.15 4.39
C ILE A 897 -16.99 -11.70 3.92
N SER A 898 -16.76 -10.78 4.83
CA SER A 898 -16.46 -9.38 4.49
C SER A 898 -15.26 -9.27 3.54
N SER A 899 -14.18 -10.01 3.83
CA SER A 899 -13.00 -10.06 2.96
C SER A 899 -13.28 -10.69 1.59
N MET A 900 -14.14 -11.74 1.53
CA MET A 900 -14.50 -12.40 0.27
C MET A 900 -15.42 -11.56 -0.62
N ASP A 901 -16.30 -10.78 -0.01
CA ASP A 901 -17.33 -9.98 -0.68
C ASP A 901 -16.84 -8.53 -0.95
N LYS A 902 -15.59 -8.20 -0.62
CA LYS A 902 -15.00 -6.89 -0.85
C LYS A 902 -15.12 -6.50 -2.34
N PRO A 903 -15.64 -5.27 -2.65
CA PRO A 903 -15.77 -4.82 -4.02
C PRO A 903 -14.41 -4.53 -4.65
N GLY A 904 -14.31 -4.74 -5.96
CA GLY A 904 -13.19 -4.26 -6.76
C GLY A 904 -13.57 -3.06 -7.61
N SER A 905 -12.59 -2.55 -8.37
CA SER A 905 -12.85 -1.60 -9.44
C SER A 905 -13.69 -2.27 -10.55
N PRO A 906 -14.42 -1.52 -11.40
CA PRO A 906 -15.17 -2.11 -12.50
C PRO A 906 -14.31 -3.00 -13.42
N ALA A 907 -13.07 -2.58 -13.69
CA ALA A 907 -12.11 -3.38 -14.45
C ALA A 907 -11.54 -4.54 -13.63
N GLY A 908 -11.22 -4.32 -12.34
CA GLY A 908 -10.71 -5.32 -11.42
C GLY A 908 -11.68 -6.48 -11.18
N GLU A 909 -12.98 -6.20 -11.03
CA GLU A 909 -14.02 -7.24 -10.93
C GLU A 909 -14.08 -8.11 -12.20
N ALA A 910 -13.97 -7.49 -13.38
CA ALA A 910 -13.93 -8.21 -14.65
C ALA A 910 -12.71 -9.13 -14.77
N ILE A 911 -11.53 -8.61 -14.44
CA ILE A 911 -10.27 -9.34 -14.45
C ILE A 911 -10.30 -10.50 -13.43
N THR A 912 -10.76 -10.22 -12.21
CA THR A 912 -10.90 -11.22 -11.15
C THR A 912 -11.85 -12.34 -11.54
N SER A 913 -13.01 -12.00 -12.14
CA SER A 913 -13.97 -12.98 -12.67
C SER A 913 -13.32 -13.86 -13.75
N CYS A 914 -12.58 -13.25 -14.68
CA CYS A 914 -11.90 -13.97 -15.75
C CYS A 914 -10.85 -14.95 -15.20
N TYR A 915 -10.00 -14.52 -14.27
CA TYR A 915 -8.96 -15.35 -13.67
C TYR A 915 -9.55 -16.47 -12.82
N ALA A 916 -10.61 -16.17 -12.03
CA ALA A 916 -11.30 -17.18 -11.26
C ALA A 916 -11.86 -18.30 -12.16
N ASN A 917 -12.46 -17.93 -13.30
CA ASN A 917 -12.96 -18.92 -14.27
C ASN A 917 -11.81 -19.73 -14.90
N PHE A 918 -10.68 -19.10 -15.23
CA PHE A 918 -9.51 -19.79 -15.74
C PHE A 918 -8.98 -20.84 -14.74
N HIS A 919 -8.84 -20.46 -13.47
CA HIS A 919 -8.35 -21.34 -12.39
C HIS A 919 -9.43 -22.32 -11.87
N LYS A 920 -10.54 -22.52 -12.57
CA LYS A 920 -11.66 -23.40 -12.17
C LYS A 920 -12.32 -23.00 -10.83
N ARG A 921 -12.14 -21.73 -10.40
CA ARG A 921 -12.70 -21.13 -9.17
C ARG A 921 -13.77 -20.08 -9.50
N GLY A 922 -14.58 -20.35 -10.56
CA GLY A 922 -15.63 -19.44 -11.02
C GLY A 922 -16.79 -19.31 -10.03
N ARG A 923 -17.87 -18.62 -10.45
CA ARG A 923 -18.99 -18.26 -9.58
C ARG A 923 -19.56 -19.43 -8.77
N ALA A 924 -19.84 -20.55 -9.42
CA ALA A 924 -20.44 -21.72 -8.73
C ALA A 924 -19.53 -22.26 -7.62
N PHE A 925 -18.23 -22.36 -7.87
CA PHE A 925 -17.25 -22.78 -6.86
C PHE A 925 -17.20 -21.79 -5.70
N ARG A 926 -17.09 -20.50 -5.99
CA ARG A 926 -16.99 -19.44 -4.97
C ARG A 926 -18.26 -19.37 -4.11
N GLN A 927 -19.45 -19.50 -4.73
CA GLN A 927 -20.72 -19.53 -3.99
C GLN A 927 -20.82 -20.76 -3.09
N ALA A 928 -20.44 -21.95 -3.58
CA ALA A 928 -20.44 -23.17 -2.78
C ALA A 928 -19.41 -23.11 -1.64
N PHE A 929 -18.23 -22.54 -1.88
CA PHE A 929 -17.21 -22.35 -0.84
C PHE A 929 -17.69 -21.38 0.22
N ARG A 930 -18.31 -20.26 -0.18
CA ARG A 930 -18.90 -19.27 0.73
C ARG A 930 -20.01 -19.90 1.60
N GLN A 931 -20.85 -20.75 1.02
CA GLN A 931 -21.89 -21.45 1.78
C GLN A 931 -21.28 -22.38 2.83
N ARG A 932 -20.20 -23.12 2.50
CA ARG A 932 -19.49 -23.96 3.46
C ARG A 932 -18.89 -23.15 4.61
N ILE A 933 -18.38 -21.94 4.34
CA ILE A 933 -17.87 -21.01 5.37
C ILE A 933 -18.98 -20.63 6.35
N LEU A 934 -20.18 -20.29 5.85
CA LEU A 934 -21.34 -19.92 6.70
C LEU A 934 -21.83 -21.07 7.61
N GLU A 935 -21.52 -22.30 7.27
CA GLU A 935 -21.95 -23.50 8.00
C GLU A 935 -20.91 -24.04 9.00
N VAL A 936 -19.73 -23.42 9.11
CA VAL A 936 -18.64 -23.86 9.99
C VAL A 936 -19.05 -23.75 11.47
N SER A 937 -18.83 -24.83 12.21
CA SER A 937 -19.10 -24.91 13.66
C SER A 937 -17.81 -24.98 14.48
N ILE A 938 -17.92 -24.80 15.80
CA ILE A 938 -16.78 -24.92 16.72
C ILE A 938 -16.29 -26.38 16.79
N GLU A 939 -17.19 -27.35 16.67
CA GLU A 939 -16.89 -28.77 16.61
C GLU A 939 -16.03 -29.09 15.38
N ASP A 940 -16.30 -28.45 14.25
CA ASP A 940 -15.47 -28.57 13.04
C ASP A 940 -14.09 -27.99 13.24
N LEU A 941 -13.96 -26.81 13.88
CA LEU A 941 -12.66 -26.22 14.19
C LEU A 941 -11.82 -27.16 15.07
N ARG A 942 -12.39 -27.72 16.14
CA ARG A 942 -11.71 -28.68 17.02
C ARG A 942 -11.33 -29.96 16.29
N ARG A 943 -12.21 -30.50 15.47
CA ARG A 943 -11.95 -31.71 14.68
C ARG A 943 -10.77 -31.49 13.72
N VAL A 944 -10.78 -30.41 12.99
CA VAL A 944 -9.73 -30.06 12.02
C VAL A 944 -8.41 -29.77 12.75
N THR A 945 -8.45 -29.07 13.86
CA THR A 945 -7.26 -28.83 14.70
C THR A 945 -6.67 -30.15 15.21
N ALA A 946 -7.48 -31.03 15.76
CA ALA A 946 -7.01 -32.34 16.22
C ALA A 946 -6.44 -33.24 15.11
N GLN A 947 -6.95 -33.09 13.89
CA GLN A 947 -6.53 -33.90 12.74
C GLN A 947 -5.24 -33.41 12.07
N TYR A 948 -5.01 -32.10 12.03
CA TYR A 948 -3.94 -31.51 11.20
C TYR A 948 -2.90 -30.72 12.00
N LEU A 949 -3.20 -30.25 13.21
CA LEU A 949 -2.32 -29.38 14.00
C LEU A 949 -1.85 -30.01 15.31
N VAL A 950 -2.44 -31.14 15.76
CA VAL A 950 -1.99 -31.91 16.93
C VAL A 950 -1.19 -33.12 16.44
N ASP A 951 0.05 -33.28 16.93
CA ASP A 951 0.93 -34.39 16.60
C ASP A 951 0.43 -35.78 17.16
#